data_3d754eb591edc3575c90c1a7596f2508
#
_entry.id   3d754eb591edc3575c90c1a7596f2508
#
_cell.length_a   1.000
_cell.length_b   1.000
_cell.length_c   1.000
_cell.angle_alpha   90.00
_cell.angle_beta   90.00
_cell.angle_gamma   90.00
#
_symmetry.space_group_name_H-M   'P 1'
#
loop_
_entity.id
_entity.type
_entity.pdbx_description
1 polymer ?
#
loop_
_entity_poly.entity_id
_entity_poly.type
_entity_poly.pdbx_seq_one_letter_code
_entity_poly.pdbx_strand_id
1 'polypeptide(L)'
;MRTTLLSSVIALSLFGLGSAGVHAQESLPLAGNAYRIAEQAFGAYERGDYAQAYRNATEAARLRPDVARLRLLQIYAAQKLGRNDEARALAQRAIADGIRDPALPTLASAPRAGSGVAGGARVATAARPTAAELAYQRAFALATQAYEAYNNDRMAEAASKAEQAFRAQPQQGAWATLWVASLEAQQQLEQADAAAATAIQLGAPNVGDLQAKRVALGRQRAVKPAQEGYQALIAQDFGAATGFARQAVERAPDVASHRLLLMTAQMLDEQLPTAEATADQALENDSDDTVALVMRAYLRQRQMKSAQANADFDAALKQDWLDAQQQRNVRLLAVDAALAAGDHARAAVLLQPLQQDSDADLDADSRKAIEQAVAERGKALRHPHATTDLSLSAYPAPFQQCRDTPYGTQCEVMPADLQGEGGASQRAYAAFGRQDYQEAIRQAQQALNDDPDNLTLQALLTTTLSAGDRAQAAQARQRLDAALAAKPNDAGLLMQRGYLNQRVGQPEQALADFRAAEATGKAPPTVLLDQAYASAASGDNRQAVTLLRGAIDSADAGTLKLDKAQRYNTRSSIANLSREWGIIASAGYRGARQAATNLGGAAISTPGDSVFGTLEAFWRPSATNTRHGTLEAYARIANTLYDGGGTFESIKAVDPCTGVATDDARARAERLSRSRSIAGWPSTIASFGVRYAFGQTGLSAGIERRQFVGTATRNGGIYPDSAAIQCRIQIESNRPLQINTLARYRLDSNAGGWMSYLTYGFYKGTGVRTDVNQWWTVSGYAQAGYTWDDNDAHFTIDSLDANGDPAQRILESDGHLRRQQWFGAAEVRAGRSYRFGADQTRWVVNPYLVVGADWIDQRSKVRGIDYPLIGVQSFNLSDTASSWSLGAGPGIGVRYWFREDHYNAARSYLDLGVQYRFAIGGGDTQRAKGLFATATLYY
;
A
#
# COMPACT_ATOMS: atom_id res chain seq x y z
N MET A 1 6.72 -2.91 11.50
CA MET A 1 6.53 -2.02 12.65
C MET A 1 5.57 -0.84 12.36
N ARG A 2 5.73 -0.09 11.26
CA ARG A 2 4.76 0.98 10.86
C ARG A 2 3.33 0.47 10.61
N THR A 3 3.18 -0.74 10.12
CA THR A 3 1.87 -1.36 9.84
C THR A 3 1.07 -1.78 11.08
N THR A 4 1.72 -2.15 12.15
CA THR A 4 1.06 -2.54 13.42
C THR A 4 0.53 -1.34 14.20
N LEU A 5 1.24 -0.20 14.14
CA LEU A 5 0.79 1.05 14.77
C LEU A 5 -0.46 1.63 14.09
N LEU A 6 -0.56 1.47 12.75
CA LEU A 6 -1.71 1.96 11.99
C LEU A 6 -3.00 1.21 12.30
N SER A 7 -2.92 -0.12 12.48
CA SER A 7 -4.10 -0.92 12.78
C SER A 7 -4.76 -0.50 14.10
N SER A 8 -3.96 -0.02 15.05
CA SER A 8 -4.44 0.43 16.35
C SER A 8 -5.14 1.80 16.32
N VAL A 9 -4.70 2.69 15.43
CA VAL A 9 -5.29 4.04 15.29
C VAL A 9 -6.53 4.01 14.41
N ILE A 10 -6.59 3.10 13.43
CA ILE A 10 -7.69 3.00 12.44
C ILE A 10 -8.98 2.47 13.06
N ALA A 11 -8.90 1.58 14.04
CA ALA A 11 -10.10 1.03 14.69
C ALA A 11 -10.95 2.10 15.39
N LEU A 12 -10.36 3.23 15.80
CA LEU A 12 -11.06 4.30 16.52
C LEU A 12 -11.83 5.28 15.63
N SER A 13 -11.40 5.47 14.38
CA SER A 13 -11.95 6.51 13.51
C SER A 13 -13.28 6.16 12.85
N LEU A 14 -13.66 4.88 12.82
CA LEU A 14 -14.87 4.41 12.14
C LEU A 14 -16.14 4.45 13.00
N PHE A 15 -16.02 4.59 14.33
CA PHE A 15 -17.17 4.58 15.24
C PHE A 15 -17.77 5.96 15.55
N GLY A 16 -17.12 7.07 15.16
CA GLY A 16 -17.58 8.43 15.42
C GLY A 16 -18.59 9.01 14.42
N LEU A 17 -19.00 8.29 13.38
CA LEU A 17 -19.85 8.80 12.30
C LEU A 17 -21.28 8.28 12.27
N GLY A 18 -21.78 7.78 13.41
CA GLY A 18 -23.17 7.40 13.59
C GLY A 18 -24.05 8.60 13.97
N SER A 19 -24.85 9.09 13.00
CA SER A 19 -26.03 9.94 13.17
C SER A 19 -25.83 11.27 13.92
N ALA A 20 -25.42 12.31 13.22
CA ALA A 20 -25.70 13.69 13.64
C ALA A 20 -27.18 14.02 13.47
N GLY A 21 -27.99 13.62 14.44
CA GLY A 21 -29.28 14.22 14.71
C GLY A 21 -29.03 15.64 15.23
N VAL A 22 -29.69 16.61 14.64
CA VAL A 22 -29.68 18.02 15.04
C VAL A 22 -30.07 18.12 16.51
N HIS A 23 -29.11 18.31 17.42
CA HIS A 23 -29.35 18.69 18.80
C HIS A 23 -28.58 19.96 19.15
N ALA A 24 -29.33 20.86 19.83
CA ALA A 24 -28.89 22.15 20.32
C ALA A 24 -27.53 22.12 20.98
N GLN A 25 -26.74 23.18 20.68
CA GLN A 25 -25.55 23.72 21.37
C GLN A 25 -25.06 22.87 22.55
N GLU A 26 -24.19 21.88 22.29
CA GLU A 26 -23.45 21.22 23.33
C GLU A 26 -22.18 22.00 23.66
N SER A 27 -22.04 22.31 24.96
CA SER A 27 -20.81 22.80 25.58
C SER A 27 -19.65 21.80 25.31
N LEU A 28 -18.42 22.31 25.34
CA LEU A 28 -17.18 21.51 25.26
C LEU A 28 -17.28 20.23 26.12
N PRO A 29 -16.85 19.08 25.58
CA PRO A 29 -16.81 17.85 26.35
C PRO A 29 -16.05 18.04 27.67
N LEU A 30 -16.63 17.56 28.77
CA LEU A 30 -15.96 17.57 30.05
C LEU A 30 -14.84 16.54 30.06
N ALA A 31 -13.64 16.89 30.50
CA ALA A 31 -12.51 15.99 30.67
C ALA A 31 -11.83 16.21 32.02
N GLY A 32 -11.00 15.27 32.43
CA GLY A 32 -10.20 15.40 33.64
C GLY A 32 -11.01 15.58 34.92
N ASN A 33 -10.51 16.41 35.83
CA ASN A 33 -11.10 16.67 37.12
C ASN A 33 -12.51 17.28 37.06
N ALA A 34 -12.77 18.12 36.07
CA ALA A 34 -14.08 18.71 35.86
C ALA A 34 -15.15 17.66 35.56
N TYR A 35 -14.82 16.62 34.80
CA TYR A 35 -15.70 15.49 34.50
C TYR A 35 -16.04 14.71 35.75
N ARG A 36 -15.05 14.32 36.56
CA ARG A 36 -15.24 13.54 37.77
C ARG A 36 -16.13 14.27 38.79
N ILE A 37 -15.87 15.58 38.99
CA ILE A 37 -16.68 16.39 39.93
C ILE A 37 -18.11 16.54 39.40
N ALA A 38 -18.30 16.70 38.11
CA ALA A 38 -19.62 16.73 37.48
C ALA A 38 -20.40 15.44 37.70
N GLU A 39 -19.76 14.28 37.44
CA GLU A 39 -20.36 12.97 37.67
C GLU A 39 -20.79 12.79 39.13
N GLN A 40 -19.93 13.15 40.07
CA GLN A 40 -20.29 13.13 41.51
C GLN A 40 -21.44 14.09 41.82
N ALA A 41 -21.53 15.25 41.16
CA ALA A 41 -22.61 16.20 41.36
C ALA A 41 -23.95 15.65 40.85
N PHE A 42 -23.99 15.05 39.65
CA PHE A 42 -25.19 14.42 39.09
C PHE A 42 -25.63 13.22 39.92
N GLY A 43 -24.68 12.32 40.26
CA GLY A 43 -25.00 11.17 41.13
C GLY A 43 -25.50 11.54 42.51
N ALA A 44 -24.97 12.61 43.11
CA ALA A 44 -25.50 13.12 44.38
C ALA A 44 -26.90 13.70 44.22
N TYR A 45 -27.19 14.38 43.14
CA TYR A 45 -28.51 14.92 42.82
C TYR A 45 -29.56 13.80 42.64
N GLU A 46 -29.21 12.74 41.92
CA GLU A 46 -30.07 11.56 41.72
C GLU A 46 -30.39 10.83 43.05
N ARG A 47 -29.41 10.74 43.94
CA ARG A 47 -29.59 10.14 45.27
C ARG A 47 -30.33 11.03 46.25
N GLY A 48 -30.67 12.27 45.85
CA GLY A 48 -31.38 13.22 46.72
C GLY A 48 -30.48 13.98 47.68
N ASP A 49 -29.16 13.81 47.63
CA ASP A 49 -28.19 14.61 48.38
C ASP A 49 -27.93 15.96 47.70
N TYR A 50 -28.91 16.83 47.78
CA TYR A 50 -28.87 18.14 47.13
C TYR A 50 -27.78 19.05 47.67
N ALA A 51 -27.35 18.85 48.93
CA ALA A 51 -26.27 19.63 49.51
C ALA A 51 -24.91 19.27 48.93
N GLN A 52 -24.63 17.99 48.72
CA GLN A 52 -23.44 17.51 48.03
C GLN A 52 -23.48 17.88 46.53
N ALA A 53 -24.65 17.64 45.88
CA ALA A 53 -24.88 18.03 44.51
C ALA A 53 -24.59 19.51 44.25
N TYR A 54 -25.06 20.39 45.14
CA TYR A 54 -24.82 21.81 45.00
C TYR A 54 -23.33 22.19 45.14
N ARG A 55 -22.61 21.62 46.14
CA ARG A 55 -21.17 21.86 46.31
C ARG A 55 -20.37 21.42 45.08
N ASN A 56 -20.60 20.17 44.63
CA ASN A 56 -19.88 19.63 43.53
C ASN A 56 -20.25 20.31 42.18
N ALA A 57 -21.54 20.65 41.97
CA ALA A 57 -21.95 21.41 40.80
C ALA A 57 -21.35 22.82 40.77
N THR A 58 -21.20 23.48 41.96
CA THR A 58 -20.53 24.78 42.05
C THR A 58 -19.06 24.69 41.67
N GLU A 59 -18.35 23.68 42.11
CA GLU A 59 -16.95 23.45 41.79
C GLU A 59 -16.76 23.04 40.32
N ALA A 60 -17.58 22.13 39.79
CA ALA A 60 -17.56 21.78 38.41
C ALA A 60 -17.85 22.98 37.49
N ALA A 61 -18.84 23.81 37.84
CA ALA A 61 -19.16 25.02 37.11
C ALA A 61 -18.08 26.11 37.23
N ARG A 62 -17.28 26.10 38.31
CA ARG A 62 -16.11 27.00 38.44
C ARG A 62 -14.99 26.56 37.48
N LEU A 63 -14.76 25.25 37.35
CA LEU A 63 -13.75 24.70 36.44
C LEU A 63 -14.16 24.81 34.98
N ARG A 64 -15.45 24.67 34.67
CA ARG A 64 -16.02 24.74 33.32
C ARG A 64 -17.25 25.64 33.30
N PRO A 65 -17.06 26.97 33.35
CA PRO A 65 -18.14 27.94 33.41
C PRO A 65 -18.99 28.02 32.13
N ASP A 66 -18.48 27.49 31.03
CA ASP A 66 -19.08 27.41 29.68
C ASP A 66 -20.16 26.31 29.57
N VAL A 67 -20.22 25.36 30.51
CA VAL A 67 -21.11 24.22 30.42
C VAL A 67 -22.46 24.50 31.07
N ALA A 68 -23.49 24.73 30.23
CA ALA A 68 -24.85 25.06 30.68
C ALA A 68 -25.45 24.05 31.68
N ARG A 69 -25.24 22.75 31.44
CA ARG A 69 -25.76 21.66 32.31
C ARG A 69 -25.23 21.74 33.74
N LEU A 70 -23.99 22.17 33.94
CA LEU A 70 -23.41 22.33 35.28
C LEU A 70 -24.04 23.50 36.05
N ARG A 71 -24.27 24.61 35.34
CA ARG A 71 -24.97 25.76 35.88
C ARG A 71 -26.43 25.43 36.21
N LEU A 72 -27.13 24.70 35.35
CA LEU A 72 -28.49 24.24 35.62
C LEU A 72 -28.54 23.29 36.81
N LEU A 73 -27.61 22.34 36.92
CA LEU A 73 -27.54 21.43 38.07
C LEU A 73 -27.33 22.21 39.38
N GLN A 74 -26.44 23.22 39.37
CA GLN A 74 -26.23 24.11 40.50
C GLN A 74 -27.53 24.83 40.90
N ILE A 75 -28.25 25.41 39.91
CA ILE A 75 -29.52 26.12 40.12
C ILE A 75 -30.59 25.17 40.66
N TYR A 76 -30.76 23.99 40.03
CA TYR A 76 -31.77 23.01 40.50
C TYR A 76 -31.45 22.47 41.89
N ALA A 77 -30.18 22.21 42.17
CA ALA A 77 -29.77 21.81 43.54
C ALA A 77 -30.04 22.90 44.56
N ALA A 78 -29.79 24.18 44.24
CA ALA A 78 -30.15 25.32 45.10
C ALA A 78 -31.66 25.41 45.34
N GLN A 79 -32.51 25.21 44.29
CA GLN A 79 -33.98 25.18 44.45
C GLN A 79 -34.43 24.03 45.33
N LYS A 80 -33.87 22.82 45.17
CA LYS A 80 -34.20 21.67 46.04
C LYS A 80 -33.81 21.89 47.50
N LEU A 81 -32.82 22.73 47.74
CA LEU A 81 -32.42 23.17 49.09
C LEU A 81 -33.30 24.30 49.67
N GLY A 82 -34.32 24.75 48.91
CA GLY A 82 -35.15 25.86 49.31
C GLY A 82 -34.52 27.27 49.16
N ARG A 83 -33.34 27.34 48.52
CA ARG A 83 -32.58 28.59 48.31
C ARG A 83 -32.99 29.31 47.02
N ASN A 84 -34.28 29.67 46.92
CA ASN A 84 -34.90 30.18 45.72
C ASN A 84 -34.34 31.53 45.23
N ASP A 85 -33.95 32.41 46.15
CA ASP A 85 -33.36 33.70 45.79
C ASP A 85 -31.94 33.54 45.25
N GLU A 86 -31.17 32.59 45.82
CA GLU A 86 -29.86 32.22 45.35
C GLU A 86 -29.95 31.53 43.98
N ALA A 87 -30.90 30.60 43.77
CA ALA A 87 -31.14 29.93 42.50
C ALA A 87 -31.47 30.95 41.39
N ARG A 88 -32.28 31.98 41.72
CA ARG A 88 -32.59 33.06 40.77
C ARG A 88 -31.35 33.89 40.43
N ALA A 89 -30.55 34.28 41.46
CA ALA A 89 -29.31 35.01 41.21
C ALA A 89 -28.30 34.23 40.38
N LEU A 90 -28.20 32.93 40.59
CA LEU A 90 -27.39 32.04 39.77
C LEU A 90 -27.90 31.94 38.32
N ALA A 91 -29.22 31.87 38.09
CA ALA A 91 -29.80 31.87 36.75
C ALA A 91 -29.54 33.19 36.02
N GLN A 92 -29.71 34.34 36.72
CA GLN A 92 -29.39 35.64 36.16
C GLN A 92 -27.90 35.79 35.83
N ARG A 93 -27.02 35.29 36.69
CA ARG A 93 -25.58 35.26 36.41
C ARG A 93 -25.24 34.37 35.26
N ALA A 94 -25.85 33.18 35.15
CA ALA A 94 -25.62 32.28 34.00
C ALA A 94 -26.04 32.93 32.68
N ILE A 95 -27.15 33.69 32.65
CA ILE A 95 -27.59 34.46 31.50
C ILE A 95 -26.59 35.58 31.19
N ALA A 96 -26.11 36.31 32.23
CA ALA A 96 -25.13 37.38 32.07
C ALA A 96 -23.76 36.85 31.59
N ASP A 97 -23.39 35.64 31.99
CA ASP A 97 -22.20 34.93 31.55
C ASP A 97 -22.35 34.34 30.13
N GLY A 98 -23.49 34.57 29.43
CA GLY A 98 -23.75 34.18 28.04
C GLY A 98 -24.22 32.74 27.86
N ILE A 99 -24.59 32.03 28.94
CA ILE A 99 -25.12 30.67 28.84
C ILE A 99 -26.55 30.70 28.35
N ARG A 100 -26.81 29.93 27.26
CA ARG A 100 -28.15 29.80 26.65
C ARG A 100 -28.71 28.41 26.95
N ASP A 101 -29.73 28.41 27.77
CA ASP A 101 -30.58 27.25 27.96
C ASP A 101 -32.05 27.72 28.09
N PRO A 102 -33.02 27.04 27.47
CA PRO A 102 -34.43 27.40 27.51
C PRO A 102 -35.00 27.54 28.92
N ALA A 103 -34.43 26.85 29.91
CA ALA A 103 -34.86 26.89 31.27
C ALA A 103 -34.41 28.14 32.04
N LEU A 104 -33.31 28.76 31.68
CA LEU A 104 -32.69 29.88 32.39
C LEU A 104 -33.58 31.11 32.47
N PRO A 105 -34.25 31.59 31.40
CA PRO A 105 -35.14 32.74 31.47
C PRO A 105 -36.30 32.53 32.45
N THR A 106 -36.87 31.32 32.50
CA THR A 106 -37.96 30.94 33.38
C THR A 106 -37.47 30.88 34.85
N LEU A 107 -36.28 30.36 35.08
CA LEU A 107 -35.63 30.26 36.39
C LEU A 107 -35.21 31.64 36.90
N ALA A 108 -34.81 32.56 36.03
CA ALA A 108 -34.43 33.93 36.37
C ALA A 108 -35.63 34.85 36.64
N SER A 109 -36.81 34.58 36.02
CA SER A 109 -38.02 35.41 36.12
C SER A 109 -39.04 34.91 37.13
N ALA A 110 -38.78 33.82 37.87
CA ALA A 110 -39.66 33.32 38.92
C ALA A 110 -40.01 34.38 39.95
N PRO A 111 -41.31 34.61 40.26
CA PRO A 111 -41.72 35.81 41.03
C PRO A 111 -41.18 35.81 42.45
N ARG A 112 -40.73 36.99 42.90
CA ARG A 112 -40.62 37.32 44.33
C ARG A 112 -41.97 37.33 44.93
N ALA A 113 -42.15 36.68 46.05
CA ALA A 113 -43.33 36.88 46.90
C ALA A 113 -43.33 38.32 47.38
N GLY A 114 -44.19 39.18 46.78
CA GLY A 114 -44.58 40.45 47.29
C GLY A 114 -44.13 41.70 46.51
N SER A 115 -45.07 42.32 45.92
CA SER A 115 -45.44 43.75 45.83
C SER A 115 -45.62 44.29 44.42
N GLY A 116 -46.83 44.67 44.10
CA GLY A 116 -47.23 45.38 42.88
C GLY A 116 -47.01 46.91 43.00
N VAL A 117 -47.08 47.63 41.95
CA VAL A 117 -47.95 48.84 41.77
C VAL A 117 -47.72 49.34 40.32
N ALA A 118 -48.84 49.81 39.72
CA ALA A 118 -49.04 50.33 38.37
C ALA A 118 -48.60 51.82 38.26
N GLY A 119 -48.44 52.26 37.01
CA GLY A 119 -48.33 53.68 36.67
C GLY A 119 -48.06 54.02 35.25
N GLY A 120 -49.14 54.38 34.50
CA GLY A 120 -49.37 55.62 33.78
C GLY A 120 -48.63 55.95 32.49
N ALA A 121 -49.32 55.78 31.33
CA ALA A 121 -48.90 56.32 30.06
C ALA A 121 -49.11 57.85 29.96
N ARG A 122 -48.10 58.53 29.39
CA ARG A 122 -48.31 59.87 28.82
C ARG A 122 -47.98 59.89 27.31
N VAL A 123 -48.90 60.30 26.54
CA VAL A 123 -48.77 60.55 25.11
C VAL A 123 -47.96 61.82 24.91
N ALA A 124 -46.93 61.83 24.05
CA ALA A 124 -46.22 63.00 23.62
C ALA A 124 -46.31 63.08 22.08
N THR A 125 -46.65 64.25 21.63
CA THR A 125 -46.87 64.76 20.27
C THR A 125 -45.63 64.58 19.39
N ALA A 126 -45.87 64.18 18.09
CA ALA A 126 -44.85 63.88 17.10
C ALA A 126 -43.97 65.07 16.71
N ALA A 127 -42.65 64.97 16.99
CA ALA A 127 -41.63 65.84 16.40
C ALA A 127 -41.20 65.17 15.06
N ARG A 128 -40.80 65.98 14.05
CA ARG A 128 -40.23 65.48 12.79
C ARG A 128 -39.06 64.54 13.08
N PRO A 129 -39.01 63.36 12.43
CA PRO A 129 -37.93 62.42 12.70
C PRO A 129 -36.56 63.01 12.33
N THR A 130 -35.61 62.88 13.22
CA THR A 130 -34.22 63.29 13.01
C THR A 130 -33.56 62.46 11.92
N ALA A 131 -32.43 62.90 11.35
CA ALA A 131 -31.69 62.17 10.34
C ALA A 131 -31.25 60.76 10.86
N ALA A 132 -30.99 60.63 12.16
CA ALA A 132 -30.65 59.40 12.83
C ALA A 132 -31.86 58.42 12.89
N GLU A 133 -33.08 58.94 13.20
CA GLU A 133 -34.31 58.14 13.19
C GLU A 133 -34.68 57.65 11.82
N LEU A 134 -34.49 58.47 10.76
CA LEU A 134 -34.69 58.05 9.38
C LEU A 134 -33.68 57.01 8.93
N ALA A 135 -32.41 57.09 9.35
CA ALA A 135 -31.41 56.06 9.12
C ALA A 135 -31.77 54.74 9.83
N TYR A 136 -32.23 54.82 11.08
CA TYR A 136 -32.71 53.65 11.83
C TYR A 136 -33.93 52.98 11.15
N GLN A 137 -34.93 53.78 10.71
CA GLN A 137 -36.13 53.26 10.01
C GLN A 137 -35.78 52.54 8.72
N ARG A 138 -34.80 53.07 7.95
CA ARG A 138 -34.29 52.38 6.74
C ARG A 138 -33.59 51.06 7.06
N ALA A 139 -32.74 51.08 8.08
CA ALA A 139 -32.04 49.86 8.54
C ALA A 139 -33.04 48.83 9.08
N PHE A 140 -34.06 49.28 9.83
CA PHE A 140 -35.14 48.44 10.34
C PHE A 140 -35.98 47.80 9.22
N ALA A 141 -36.29 48.58 8.17
CA ALA A 141 -36.99 48.05 6.99
C ALA A 141 -36.19 46.96 6.29
N LEU A 142 -34.86 47.13 6.14
CA LEU A 142 -33.96 46.11 5.61
C LEU A 142 -33.94 44.86 6.49
N ALA A 143 -33.88 45.04 7.83
CA ALA A 143 -33.92 43.94 8.77
C ALA A 143 -35.24 43.16 8.71
N THR A 144 -36.38 43.86 8.60
CA THR A 144 -37.70 43.23 8.40
C THR A 144 -37.73 42.36 7.15
N GLN A 145 -37.25 42.90 6.03
CA GLN A 145 -37.14 42.16 4.77
C GLN A 145 -36.15 40.97 4.89
N ALA A 146 -35.10 41.10 5.70
CA ALA A 146 -34.17 40.01 5.96
C ALA A 146 -34.85 38.86 6.76
N TYR A 147 -35.64 39.19 7.79
CA TYR A 147 -36.43 38.19 8.53
C TYR A 147 -37.50 37.54 7.65
N GLU A 148 -38.18 38.29 6.81
CA GLU A 148 -39.15 37.74 5.84
C GLU A 148 -38.47 36.77 4.84
N ALA A 149 -37.31 37.18 4.30
CA ALA A 149 -36.51 36.34 3.42
C ALA A 149 -36.06 35.04 4.11
N TYR A 150 -35.59 35.15 5.37
CA TYR A 150 -35.18 33.99 6.18
C TYR A 150 -36.33 33.01 6.42
N ASN A 151 -37.51 33.53 6.80
CA ASN A 151 -38.70 32.71 7.05
C ASN A 151 -39.26 32.06 5.77
N ASN A 152 -38.94 32.60 4.59
CA ASN A 152 -39.30 32.03 3.29
C ASN A 152 -38.16 31.26 2.59
N ASP A 153 -37.18 30.78 3.32
CA ASP A 153 -36.03 29.99 2.86
C ASP A 153 -35.18 30.71 1.78
N ARG A 154 -35.30 32.04 1.65
CA ARG A 154 -34.45 32.85 0.74
C ARG A 154 -33.18 33.30 1.43
N MET A 155 -32.32 32.36 1.84
CA MET A 155 -31.19 32.59 2.75
C MET A 155 -30.16 33.58 2.18
N ALA A 156 -29.91 33.61 0.87
CA ALA A 156 -28.96 34.54 0.25
C ALA A 156 -29.44 36.00 0.33
N GLU A 157 -30.75 36.24 0.11
CA GLU A 157 -31.36 37.53 0.28
C GLU A 157 -31.41 37.98 1.75
N ALA A 158 -31.73 37.03 2.66
CA ALA A 158 -31.71 37.27 4.10
C ALA A 158 -30.33 37.71 4.59
N ALA A 159 -29.26 37.03 4.18
CA ALA A 159 -27.88 37.35 4.55
C ALA A 159 -27.48 38.76 4.05
N SER A 160 -27.73 39.05 2.78
CA SER A 160 -27.38 40.37 2.19
C SER A 160 -28.12 41.54 2.87
N LYS A 161 -29.41 41.37 3.12
CA LYS A 161 -30.22 42.43 3.77
C LYS A 161 -29.90 42.58 5.25
N ALA A 162 -29.63 41.47 5.97
CA ALA A 162 -29.24 41.51 7.37
C ALA A 162 -27.87 42.17 7.53
N GLU A 163 -26.91 41.92 6.65
CA GLU A 163 -25.61 42.59 6.61
C GLU A 163 -25.76 44.11 6.43
N GLN A 164 -26.56 44.54 5.44
CA GLN A 164 -26.79 45.95 5.17
C GLN A 164 -27.45 46.65 6.36
N ALA A 165 -28.46 46.00 6.97
CA ALA A 165 -29.14 46.51 8.15
C ALA A 165 -28.17 46.66 9.34
N PHE A 166 -27.37 45.64 9.61
CA PHE A 166 -26.42 45.63 10.71
C PHE A 166 -25.31 46.68 10.52
N ARG A 167 -24.71 46.75 9.32
CA ARG A 167 -23.68 47.78 9.03
C ARG A 167 -24.18 49.18 9.18
N ALA A 168 -25.47 49.45 8.90
CA ALA A 168 -26.09 50.75 9.10
C ALA A 168 -26.36 51.04 10.59
N GLN A 169 -26.58 50.00 11.44
CA GLN A 169 -26.86 50.12 12.86
C GLN A 169 -26.17 48.98 13.64
N PRO A 170 -24.87 49.05 13.90
CA PRO A 170 -24.10 48.01 14.58
C PRO A 170 -24.55 47.67 16.03
N GLN A 171 -25.33 48.55 16.65
CA GLN A 171 -25.88 48.32 18.01
C GLN A 171 -27.06 47.33 18.01
N GLN A 172 -27.49 46.84 16.83
CA GLN A 172 -28.57 45.89 16.74
C GLN A 172 -28.02 44.43 16.62
N GLY A 173 -27.59 43.83 17.72
CA GLY A 173 -26.99 42.50 17.74
C GLY A 173 -27.83 41.40 17.14
N ALA A 174 -29.19 41.51 17.22
CA ALA A 174 -30.09 40.55 16.56
C ALA A 174 -29.95 40.49 15.03
N TRP A 175 -29.58 41.61 14.39
CA TRP A 175 -29.37 41.65 12.94
C TRP A 175 -28.02 41.00 12.55
N ALA A 176 -27.00 41.16 13.41
CA ALA A 176 -25.75 40.40 13.26
C ALA A 176 -26.00 38.87 13.34
N THR A 177 -26.79 38.47 14.34
CA THR A 177 -27.17 37.07 14.50
C THR A 177 -27.92 36.54 13.28
N LEU A 178 -28.86 37.29 12.75
CA LEU A 178 -29.62 36.93 11.52
C LEU A 178 -28.70 36.79 10.31
N TRP A 179 -27.75 37.73 10.14
CA TRP A 179 -26.75 37.67 9.06
C TRP A 179 -25.93 36.39 9.11
N VAL A 180 -25.36 36.09 10.29
CA VAL A 180 -24.56 34.88 10.52
C VAL A 180 -25.40 33.61 10.31
N ALA A 181 -26.62 33.56 10.87
CA ALA A 181 -27.51 32.41 10.75
C ALA A 181 -27.91 32.14 9.29
N SER A 182 -28.14 33.20 8.51
CA SER A 182 -28.50 33.09 7.09
C SER A 182 -27.37 32.54 6.24
N LEU A 183 -26.10 32.86 6.55
CA LEU A 183 -24.91 32.33 5.88
C LEU A 183 -24.68 30.86 6.29
N GLU A 184 -24.86 30.53 7.58
CA GLU A 184 -24.76 29.17 8.09
C GLU A 184 -25.79 28.23 7.43
N ALA A 185 -27.05 28.70 7.28
CA ALA A 185 -28.11 27.94 6.63
C ALA A 185 -27.78 27.62 5.14
N GLN A 186 -26.96 28.44 4.50
CA GLN A 186 -26.43 28.21 3.15
C GLN A 186 -25.19 27.32 3.15
N GLN A 187 -24.74 26.78 4.29
CA GLN A 187 -23.48 26.03 4.45
C GLN A 187 -22.23 26.85 4.09
N GLN A 188 -22.34 28.19 4.08
CA GLN A 188 -21.21 29.10 3.84
C GLN A 188 -20.48 29.41 5.13
N LEU A 189 -19.92 28.36 5.77
CA LEU A 189 -19.41 28.42 7.15
C LEU A 189 -18.23 29.39 7.32
N GLU A 190 -17.35 29.54 6.33
CA GLU A 190 -16.25 30.50 6.32
C GLU A 190 -16.77 31.94 6.33
N GLN A 191 -17.80 32.21 5.50
CA GLN A 191 -18.41 33.52 5.42
C GLN A 191 -19.21 33.84 6.69
N ALA A 192 -19.87 32.85 7.29
CA ALA A 192 -20.58 32.99 8.55
C ALA A 192 -19.63 33.36 9.71
N ASP A 193 -18.46 32.72 9.80
CA ASP A 193 -17.44 33.05 10.82
C ASP A 193 -16.86 34.45 10.58
N ALA A 194 -16.55 34.82 9.33
CA ALA A 194 -16.08 36.13 8.98
C ALA A 194 -17.14 37.25 9.28
N ALA A 195 -18.43 36.95 9.04
CA ALA A 195 -19.53 37.81 9.40
C ALA A 195 -19.64 38.03 10.91
N ALA A 196 -19.53 36.96 11.70
CA ALA A 196 -19.52 37.05 13.16
C ALA A 196 -18.32 37.84 13.67
N ALA A 197 -17.11 37.61 13.13
CA ALA A 197 -15.92 38.38 13.45
C ALA A 197 -16.07 39.88 13.14
N THR A 198 -16.62 40.18 11.94
CA THR A 198 -16.89 41.55 11.52
C THR A 198 -17.91 42.24 12.43
N ALA A 199 -18.95 41.52 12.84
CA ALA A 199 -19.95 42.03 13.75
C ALA A 199 -19.35 42.39 15.13
N ILE A 200 -18.46 41.55 15.65
CA ILE A 200 -17.71 41.80 16.89
C ILE A 200 -16.84 43.08 16.73
N GLN A 201 -16.09 43.21 15.64
CA GLN A 201 -15.22 44.35 15.36
C GLN A 201 -15.99 45.66 15.24
N LEU A 202 -17.21 45.61 14.69
CA LEU A 202 -18.10 46.75 14.56
C LEU A 202 -18.84 47.14 15.85
N GLY A 203 -18.59 46.39 16.96
CA GLY A 203 -19.12 46.68 18.26
C GLY A 203 -20.56 46.18 18.47
N ALA A 204 -20.94 45.06 17.92
CA ALA A 204 -22.20 44.38 18.23
C ALA A 204 -22.36 44.20 19.77
N PRO A 205 -23.54 44.45 20.37
CA PRO A 205 -23.72 44.36 21.80
C PRO A 205 -23.74 42.91 22.33
N ASN A 206 -23.99 41.94 21.45
CA ASN A 206 -24.05 40.50 21.77
C ASN A 206 -22.73 39.76 21.45
N VAL A 207 -21.58 40.33 21.85
CA VAL A 207 -20.24 39.78 21.62
C VAL A 207 -20.12 38.35 22.11
N GLY A 208 -20.63 38.03 23.30
CA GLY A 208 -20.56 36.66 23.84
C GLY A 208 -21.25 35.62 22.98
N ASP A 209 -22.42 35.96 22.45
CA ASP A 209 -23.19 35.08 21.56
C ASP A 209 -22.46 34.85 20.21
N LEU A 210 -21.92 35.94 19.64
CA LEU A 210 -21.18 35.86 18.39
C LEU A 210 -19.86 35.07 18.56
N GLN A 211 -19.19 35.21 19.70
CA GLN A 211 -18.02 34.41 20.05
C GLN A 211 -18.37 32.92 20.18
N ALA A 212 -19.44 32.60 20.93
CA ALA A 212 -19.93 31.23 21.06
C ALA A 212 -20.31 30.65 19.69
N LYS A 213 -20.92 31.46 18.81
CA LYS A 213 -21.26 31.06 17.45
C LYS A 213 -20.03 30.80 16.59
N ARG A 214 -18.97 31.63 16.72
CA ARG A 214 -17.68 31.39 16.04
C ARG A 214 -17.04 30.07 16.45
N VAL A 215 -17.07 29.74 17.75
CA VAL A 215 -16.59 28.45 18.24
C VAL A 215 -17.40 27.31 17.59
N ALA A 216 -18.73 27.41 17.56
CA ALA A 216 -19.59 26.38 16.94
C ALA A 216 -19.32 26.22 15.44
N LEU A 217 -19.18 27.33 14.69
CA LEU A 217 -18.80 27.33 13.28
C LEU A 217 -17.40 26.74 13.05
N GLY A 218 -16.46 27.04 13.92
CA GLY A 218 -15.11 26.49 13.93
C GLY A 218 -15.14 24.96 14.03
N ARG A 219 -15.93 24.40 14.97
CA ARG A 219 -16.12 22.95 15.10
C ARG A 219 -16.72 22.32 13.83
N GLN A 220 -17.75 22.93 13.23
CA GLN A 220 -18.33 22.43 11.98
C GLN A 220 -17.32 22.44 10.81
N ARG A 221 -16.53 23.49 10.70
CA ARG A 221 -15.47 23.65 9.68
C ARG A 221 -14.31 22.70 9.88
N ALA A 222 -14.07 22.25 11.12
CA ALA A 222 -13.01 21.30 11.46
C ALA A 222 -13.35 19.87 11.09
N VAL A 223 -14.63 19.50 10.91
CA VAL A 223 -15.06 18.13 10.62
C VAL A 223 -14.39 17.57 9.37
N LYS A 224 -14.44 18.30 8.27
CA LYS A 224 -13.87 17.85 6.99
C LYS A 224 -12.35 17.66 7.07
N PRO A 225 -11.54 18.64 7.53
CA PRO A 225 -10.10 18.40 7.70
C PRO A 225 -9.79 17.26 8.67
N ALA A 226 -10.55 17.08 9.75
CA ALA A 226 -10.34 15.96 10.65
C ALA A 226 -10.56 14.62 9.93
N GLN A 227 -11.64 14.49 9.14
CA GLN A 227 -11.89 13.30 8.33
C GLN A 227 -10.79 13.04 7.29
N GLU A 228 -10.35 14.09 6.57
CA GLU A 228 -9.24 14.00 5.62
C GLU A 228 -7.93 13.61 6.33
N GLY A 229 -7.70 14.09 7.54
CA GLY A 229 -6.58 13.71 8.40
C GLY A 229 -6.59 12.22 8.75
N TYR A 230 -7.73 11.68 9.18
CA TYR A 230 -7.87 10.23 9.44
C TYR A 230 -7.72 9.40 8.17
N GLN A 231 -8.26 9.84 7.03
CA GLN A 231 -8.08 9.14 5.75
C GLN A 231 -6.62 9.12 5.32
N ALA A 232 -5.90 10.22 5.51
CA ALA A 232 -4.47 10.30 5.22
C ALA A 232 -3.65 9.39 6.15
N LEU A 233 -4.02 9.27 7.44
CA LEU A 233 -3.40 8.28 8.35
C LEU A 233 -3.61 6.85 7.86
N ILE A 234 -4.83 6.52 7.42
CA ILE A 234 -5.15 5.21 6.84
C ILE A 234 -4.30 4.94 5.59
N ALA A 235 -4.15 5.96 4.73
CA ALA A 235 -3.34 5.89 3.53
C ALA A 235 -1.81 5.91 3.80
N GLN A 236 -1.38 6.03 5.07
CA GLN A 236 0.02 6.18 5.51
C GLN A 236 0.72 7.44 4.94
N ASP A 237 -0.05 8.43 4.54
CA ASP A 237 0.46 9.75 4.17
C ASP A 237 0.47 10.64 5.43
N PHE A 238 1.51 10.46 6.26
CA PHE A 238 1.62 11.13 7.55
C PHE A 238 1.84 12.63 7.41
N GLY A 239 2.49 13.07 6.33
CA GLY A 239 2.67 14.49 6.04
C GLY A 239 1.35 15.19 5.72
N ALA A 240 0.51 14.59 4.86
CA ALA A 240 -0.83 15.10 4.58
C ALA A 240 -1.73 15.04 5.84
N ALA A 241 -1.66 13.94 6.61
CA ALA A 241 -2.38 13.80 7.86
C ALA A 241 -2.05 14.92 8.86
N THR A 242 -0.77 15.25 9.04
CA THR A 242 -0.32 16.37 9.87
C THR A 242 -0.86 17.71 9.37
N GLY A 243 -0.89 17.93 8.04
CA GLY A 243 -1.44 19.13 7.44
C GLY A 243 -2.94 19.30 7.70
N PHE A 244 -3.72 18.26 7.49
CA PHE A 244 -5.16 18.26 7.74
C PHE A 244 -5.51 18.35 9.25
N ALA A 245 -4.81 17.61 10.09
CA ALA A 245 -5.01 17.66 11.53
C ALA A 245 -4.70 19.06 12.10
N ARG A 246 -3.68 19.75 11.61
CA ARG A 246 -3.37 21.13 11.98
C ARG A 246 -4.51 22.06 11.61
N GLN A 247 -5.07 21.95 10.40
CA GLN A 247 -6.23 22.73 10.00
C GLN A 247 -7.46 22.47 10.91
N ALA A 248 -7.66 21.21 11.32
CA ALA A 248 -8.74 20.89 12.25
C ALA A 248 -8.54 21.55 13.62
N VAL A 249 -7.32 21.51 14.17
CA VAL A 249 -6.97 22.17 15.43
C VAL A 249 -7.09 23.69 15.32
N GLU A 250 -6.61 24.31 14.24
CA GLU A 250 -6.72 25.76 14.02
C GLU A 250 -8.17 26.23 13.97
N ARG A 251 -9.07 25.43 13.39
CA ARG A 251 -10.50 25.77 13.29
C ARG A 251 -11.28 25.48 14.58
N ALA A 252 -10.89 24.46 15.33
CA ALA A 252 -11.52 24.06 16.57
C ALA A 252 -10.46 23.63 17.63
N PRO A 253 -9.75 24.60 18.19
CA PRO A 253 -8.67 24.34 19.16
C PRO A 253 -9.16 23.76 20.49
N ASP A 254 -10.45 23.86 20.77
CA ASP A 254 -11.12 23.34 21.94
C ASP A 254 -11.48 21.85 21.85
N VAL A 255 -11.36 21.23 20.66
CA VAL A 255 -11.68 19.83 20.46
C VAL A 255 -10.45 18.96 20.72
N ALA A 256 -10.43 18.25 21.85
CA ALA A 256 -9.29 17.42 22.27
C ALA A 256 -8.92 16.34 21.24
N SER A 257 -9.93 15.72 20.59
CA SER A 257 -9.69 14.69 19.58
C SER A 257 -8.92 15.21 18.35
N HIS A 258 -9.03 16.48 17.98
CA HIS A 258 -8.26 17.08 16.88
C HIS A 258 -6.80 17.27 17.28
N ARG A 259 -6.53 17.69 18.52
CA ARG A 259 -5.16 17.77 19.03
C ARG A 259 -4.52 16.38 19.13
N LEU A 260 -5.31 15.41 19.52
CA LEU A 260 -4.88 14.01 19.58
C LEU A 260 -4.54 13.47 18.19
N LEU A 261 -5.39 13.75 17.20
CA LEU A 261 -5.13 13.43 15.78
C LEU A 261 -3.83 14.10 15.31
N LEU A 262 -3.61 15.37 15.64
CA LEU A 262 -2.39 16.10 15.28
C LEU A 262 -1.15 15.50 15.94
N MET A 263 -1.18 15.22 17.25
CA MET A 263 -0.07 14.55 17.94
C MET A 263 0.25 13.19 17.32
N THR A 264 -0.76 12.39 17.03
CA THR A 264 -0.59 11.06 16.42
C THR A 264 0.00 11.17 15.01
N ALA A 265 -0.48 12.09 14.18
CA ALA A 265 0.04 12.31 12.85
C ALA A 265 1.51 12.78 12.87
N GLN A 266 1.84 13.74 13.73
CA GLN A 266 3.21 14.23 13.93
C GLN A 266 4.14 13.13 14.46
N MET A 267 3.67 12.31 15.39
CA MET A 267 4.43 11.18 15.92
C MET A 267 4.74 10.14 14.84
N LEU A 268 3.77 9.81 13.99
CA LEU A 268 3.94 8.85 12.90
C LEU A 268 4.80 9.41 11.75
N ASP A 269 4.81 10.73 11.59
CA ASP A 269 5.68 11.46 10.65
C ASP A 269 7.11 11.70 11.23
N GLU A 270 7.38 11.12 12.40
CA GLU A 270 8.67 11.23 13.13
C GLU A 270 9.02 12.67 13.58
N GLN A 271 8.05 13.57 13.62
CA GLN A 271 8.18 14.94 14.12
C GLN A 271 8.04 15.00 15.65
N LEU A 272 8.83 14.22 16.37
CA LEU A 272 8.69 14.05 17.85
C LEU A 272 8.73 15.36 18.65
N PRO A 273 9.63 16.33 18.36
CA PRO A 273 9.62 17.61 19.11
C PRO A 273 8.36 18.43 18.88
N THR A 274 7.79 18.39 17.66
CA THR A 274 6.56 19.12 17.34
C THR A 274 5.34 18.46 17.99
N ALA A 275 5.32 17.12 18.04
CA ALA A 275 4.29 16.37 18.75
C ALA A 275 4.34 16.66 20.28
N GLU A 276 5.54 16.74 20.87
CA GLU A 276 5.73 17.14 22.27
C GLU A 276 5.17 18.54 22.53
N ALA A 277 5.47 19.52 21.66
CA ALA A 277 4.93 20.88 21.78
C ALA A 277 3.39 20.91 21.67
N THR A 278 2.80 20.05 20.84
CA THR A 278 1.33 19.91 20.76
C THR A 278 0.76 19.36 22.08
N ALA A 279 1.44 18.41 22.71
CA ALA A 279 1.07 17.90 24.03
C ALA A 279 1.24 18.97 25.14
N ASP A 280 2.31 19.79 25.08
CA ASP A 280 2.50 20.91 26.01
C ASP A 280 1.34 21.90 25.92
N GLN A 281 0.90 22.26 24.70
CA GLN A 281 -0.27 23.13 24.50
C GLN A 281 -1.58 22.52 25.06
N ALA A 282 -1.75 21.20 24.97
CA ALA A 282 -2.89 20.54 25.60
C ALA A 282 -2.85 20.70 27.11
N LEU A 283 -1.68 20.54 27.71
CA LEU A 283 -1.48 20.64 29.17
C LEU A 283 -1.46 22.08 29.72
N GLU A 284 -1.20 23.08 28.89
CA GLU A 284 -1.41 24.49 29.22
C GLU A 284 -2.90 24.80 29.43
N ASN A 285 -3.77 24.13 28.66
CA ASN A 285 -5.23 24.30 28.79
C ASN A 285 -5.83 23.44 29.91
N ASP A 286 -5.31 22.23 30.11
CA ASP A 286 -5.73 21.29 31.16
C ASP A 286 -4.51 20.53 31.68
N SER A 287 -3.95 20.99 32.78
CA SER A 287 -2.74 20.43 33.39
C SER A 287 -2.92 18.99 33.89
N ASP A 288 -4.17 18.56 34.06
CA ASP A 288 -4.56 17.26 34.59
C ASP A 288 -5.03 16.31 33.49
N ASP A 289 -4.89 16.68 32.19
CA ASP A 289 -5.20 15.79 31.07
C ASP A 289 -4.26 14.58 31.06
N THR A 290 -4.74 13.45 31.56
CA THR A 290 -3.97 12.20 31.66
C THR A 290 -3.50 11.72 30.31
N VAL A 291 -4.32 11.86 29.28
CA VAL A 291 -3.96 11.42 27.91
C VAL A 291 -2.78 12.25 27.39
N ALA A 292 -2.85 13.55 27.54
CA ALA A 292 -1.77 14.46 27.15
C ALA A 292 -0.48 14.20 27.96
N LEU A 293 -0.58 13.97 29.28
CA LEU A 293 0.56 13.62 30.13
C LEU A 293 1.23 12.33 29.67
N VAL A 294 0.47 11.26 29.46
CA VAL A 294 1.00 9.96 29.05
C VAL A 294 1.59 10.02 27.63
N MET A 295 0.93 10.71 26.71
CA MET A 295 1.46 10.89 25.35
C MET A 295 2.74 11.71 25.34
N ARG A 296 2.81 12.77 26.15
CA ARG A 296 4.06 13.56 26.30
C ARG A 296 5.17 12.73 26.93
N ALA A 297 4.86 11.93 27.94
CA ALA A 297 5.80 11.00 28.55
C ALA A 297 6.36 10.02 27.50
N TYR A 298 5.51 9.45 26.67
CA TYR A 298 5.91 8.57 25.58
C TYR A 298 6.83 9.27 24.57
N LEU A 299 6.46 10.49 24.12
CA LEU A 299 7.27 11.28 23.18
C LEU A 299 8.62 11.67 23.79
N ARG A 300 8.66 12.03 25.08
CA ARG A 300 9.90 12.32 25.82
C ARG A 300 10.78 11.09 25.95
N GLN A 301 10.19 9.93 26.24
CA GLN A 301 10.95 8.67 26.28
C GLN A 301 11.54 8.34 24.91
N ARG A 302 10.80 8.51 23.82
CA ARG A 302 11.29 8.35 22.46
C ARG A 302 12.46 9.28 22.11
N GLN A 303 12.53 10.44 22.75
CA GLN A 303 13.59 11.43 22.59
C GLN A 303 14.72 11.26 23.63
N MET A 304 14.75 10.16 24.38
CA MET A 304 15.74 9.87 25.44
C MET A 304 15.69 10.86 26.63
N LYS A 305 14.57 11.56 26.82
CA LYS A 305 14.33 12.48 27.95
C LYS A 305 13.69 11.75 29.13
N SER A 306 14.28 10.64 29.58
CA SER A 306 13.67 9.71 30.55
C SER A 306 13.27 10.34 31.88
N ALA A 307 14.05 11.29 32.41
CA ALA A 307 13.69 11.98 33.67
C ALA A 307 12.42 12.80 33.54
N GLN A 308 12.21 13.47 32.39
CA GLN A 308 11.01 14.27 32.15
C GLN A 308 9.81 13.35 31.85
N ALA A 309 10.02 12.25 31.12
CA ALA A 309 9.00 11.23 30.88
C ALA A 309 8.50 10.63 32.21
N ASN A 310 9.42 10.28 33.09
CA ASN A 310 9.08 9.77 34.43
C ASN A 310 8.26 10.78 35.26
N ALA A 311 8.60 12.08 35.19
CA ALA A 311 7.83 13.11 35.89
C ALA A 311 6.38 13.22 35.38
N ASP A 312 6.16 13.09 34.07
CA ASP A 312 4.82 13.08 33.48
C ASP A 312 4.01 11.84 33.90
N PHE A 313 4.62 10.64 33.88
CA PHE A 313 3.96 9.43 34.41
C PHE A 313 3.65 9.54 35.91
N ASP A 314 4.56 10.12 36.69
CA ASP A 314 4.33 10.33 38.11
C ASP A 314 3.21 11.35 38.38
N ALA A 315 3.09 12.38 37.56
CA ALA A 315 1.99 13.33 37.58
C ALA A 315 0.65 12.63 37.21
N ALA A 316 0.63 11.82 36.17
CA ALA A 316 -0.56 11.06 35.78
C ALA A 316 -0.99 10.06 36.85
N LEU A 317 -0.06 9.33 37.49
CA LEU A 317 -0.35 8.34 38.51
C LEU A 317 -0.76 8.96 39.87
N LYS A 318 -0.51 10.23 40.08
CA LYS A 318 -0.94 10.96 41.30
C LYS A 318 -2.38 11.47 41.26
N GLN A 319 -3.01 11.38 40.08
CA GLN A 319 -4.39 11.80 39.92
C GLN A 319 -5.34 10.87 40.67
N ASP A 320 -6.07 11.42 41.65
CA ASP A 320 -6.96 10.67 42.54
C ASP A 320 -8.34 10.37 41.90
N TRP A 321 -8.62 10.90 40.73
CA TRP A 321 -9.86 10.71 39.99
C TRP A 321 -9.79 9.59 38.96
N LEU A 322 -8.61 8.99 38.73
CA LEU A 322 -8.49 7.81 37.86
C LEU A 322 -9.16 6.60 38.55
N ASP A 323 -9.97 5.88 37.77
CA ASP A 323 -10.47 4.59 38.25
C ASP A 323 -9.34 3.52 38.27
N ALA A 324 -9.63 2.37 38.84
CA ALA A 324 -8.65 1.29 39.00
C ALA A 324 -8.09 0.81 37.64
N GLN A 325 -8.94 0.76 36.60
CA GLN A 325 -8.52 0.37 35.24
C GLN A 325 -7.59 1.41 34.63
N GLN A 326 -7.95 2.65 34.69
CA GLN A 326 -7.13 3.77 34.17
C GLN A 326 -5.78 3.85 34.90
N GLN A 327 -5.77 3.74 36.21
CA GLN A 327 -4.54 3.69 37.00
C GLN A 327 -3.63 2.53 36.60
N ARG A 328 -4.22 1.34 36.39
CA ARG A 328 -3.50 0.15 35.92
C ARG A 328 -2.89 0.38 34.57
N ASN A 329 -3.65 0.91 33.59
CA ASN A 329 -3.21 1.19 32.26
C ASN A 329 -2.02 2.17 32.24
N VAL A 330 -2.14 3.28 32.93
CA VAL A 330 -1.05 4.28 33.07
C VAL A 330 0.19 3.65 33.71
N ARG A 331 -0.01 2.80 34.74
CA ARG A 331 1.08 2.12 35.44
C ARG A 331 1.82 1.13 34.54
N LEU A 332 1.11 0.34 33.73
CA LEU A 332 1.70 -0.57 32.75
C LEU A 332 2.49 0.20 31.69
N LEU A 333 1.98 1.33 31.21
CA LEU A 333 2.69 2.18 30.26
C LEU A 333 3.97 2.80 30.87
N ALA A 334 3.91 3.17 32.17
CA ALA A 334 5.09 3.63 32.92
C ALA A 334 6.14 2.51 33.10
N VAL A 335 5.69 1.25 33.31
CA VAL A 335 6.59 0.08 33.35
C VAL A 335 7.29 -0.10 31.99
N ASP A 336 6.54 -0.03 30.89
CA ASP A 336 7.10 -0.17 29.55
C ASP A 336 8.14 0.92 29.25
N ALA A 337 7.87 2.16 29.66
CA ALA A 337 8.81 3.28 29.54
C ALA A 337 10.08 3.05 30.35
N ALA A 338 9.96 2.56 31.59
CA ALA A 338 11.09 2.26 32.46
C ALA A 338 11.93 1.10 31.91
N LEU A 339 11.28 0.04 31.40
CA LEU A 339 11.97 -1.08 30.72
C LEU A 339 12.71 -0.61 29.46
N ALA A 340 12.08 0.22 28.63
CA ALA A 340 12.71 0.79 27.45
C ALA A 340 13.90 1.70 27.76
N ALA A 341 13.88 2.37 28.92
CA ALA A 341 14.99 3.15 29.42
C ALA A 341 16.11 2.32 30.09
N GLY A 342 15.90 1.02 30.29
CA GLY A 342 16.80 0.17 31.08
C GLY A 342 16.73 0.41 32.60
N ASP A 343 15.75 1.17 33.08
CA ASP A 343 15.53 1.42 34.51
C ASP A 343 14.72 0.29 35.15
N HIS A 344 15.37 -0.85 35.32
CA HIS A 344 14.76 -2.07 35.88
C HIS A 344 14.30 -1.87 37.33
N ALA A 345 14.97 -0.99 38.10
CA ALA A 345 14.58 -0.72 39.51
C ALA A 345 13.22 -0.02 39.56
N ARG A 346 13.04 1.01 38.74
CA ARG A 346 11.76 1.72 38.61
C ARG A 346 10.67 0.81 38.06
N ALA A 347 10.97 0.05 37.00
CA ALA A 347 10.02 -0.89 36.43
C ALA A 347 9.50 -1.91 37.46
N ALA A 348 10.39 -2.44 38.32
CA ALA A 348 10.02 -3.36 39.41
C ALA A 348 9.09 -2.71 40.43
N VAL A 349 9.39 -1.47 40.87
CA VAL A 349 8.54 -0.73 41.82
C VAL A 349 7.15 -0.45 41.23
N LEU A 350 7.07 -0.08 39.95
CA LEU A 350 5.81 0.21 39.29
C LEU A 350 4.97 -1.07 39.05
N LEU A 351 5.63 -2.23 38.79
CA LEU A 351 4.96 -3.50 38.52
C LEU A 351 4.46 -4.19 39.78
N GLN A 352 5.08 -3.96 40.95
CA GLN A 352 4.77 -4.63 42.20
C GLN A 352 3.29 -4.52 42.62
N PRO A 353 2.62 -3.38 42.58
CA PRO A 353 1.20 -3.28 42.94
C PRO A 353 0.32 -4.14 42.02
N LEU A 354 0.64 -4.20 40.73
CA LEU A 354 -0.14 -4.96 39.74
C LEU A 354 -0.02 -6.48 39.89
N GLN A 355 1.03 -6.97 40.57
CA GLN A 355 1.23 -8.40 40.87
C GLN A 355 0.46 -8.83 42.12
N GLN A 356 -0.01 -7.89 42.96
CA GLN A 356 -0.70 -8.13 44.23
C GLN A 356 -2.21 -7.88 44.16
N ASP A 357 -2.66 -7.24 43.08
CA ASP A 357 -4.06 -6.84 42.92
C ASP A 357 -4.89 -8.06 42.46
N SER A 358 -5.93 -8.37 43.21
CA SER A 358 -6.92 -9.38 42.85
C SER A 358 -8.12 -8.66 42.23
N ASP A 359 -8.11 -8.58 40.90
CA ASP A 359 -9.16 -7.96 40.06
C ASP A 359 -10.48 -8.77 40.10
N ALA A 360 -11.15 -8.75 41.26
CA ALA A 360 -12.35 -9.57 41.54
C ALA A 360 -13.54 -9.14 40.64
N ASP A 361 -13.55 -7.91 40.17
CA ASP A 361 -14.67 -7.32 39.44
C ASP A 361 -14.54 -7.41 37.89
N LEU A 362 -13.43 -7.99 37.38
CA LEU A 362 -13.21 -8.13 35.96
C LEU A 362 -13.77 -9.45 35.40
N ASP A 363 -14.23 -9.42 34.14
CA ASP A 363 -14.54 -10.64 33.42
C ASP A 363 -13.30 -11.54 33.25
N ALA A 364 -13.52 -12.82 32.99
CA ALA A 364 -12.43 -13.81 32.95
C ALA A 364 -11.40 -13.55 31.84
N ASP A 365 -11.82 -13.00 30.69
CA ASP A 365 -10.96 -12.74 29.53
C ASP A 365 -10.09 -11.50 29.76
N SER A 366 -10.69 -10.42 30.27
CA SER A 366 -9.98 -9.20 30.66
C SER A 366 -8.96 -9.47 31.77
N ARG A 367 -9.32 -10.26 32.79
CA ARG A 367 -8.39 -10.69 33.86
C ARG A 367 -7.21 -11.45 33.29
N LYS A 368 -7.45 -12.42 32.39
CA LYS A 368 -6.40 -13.21 31.74
C LYS A 368 -5.47 -12.34 30.89
N ALA A 369 -5.99 -11.36 30.15
CA ALA A 369 -5.17 -10.44 29.34
C ALA A 369 -4.26 -9.60 30.22
N ILE A 370 -4.78 -9.09 31.35
CA ILE A 370 -4.00 -8.31 32.32
C ILE A 370 -2.93 -9.18 32.98
N GLU A 371 -3.31 -10.36 33.48
CA GLU A 371 -2.35 -11.32 34.07
C GLU A 371 -1.22 -11.64 33.08
N GLN A 372 -1.53 -11.85 31.81
CA GLN A 372 -0.55 -12.06 30.76
C GLN A 372 0.34 -10.83 30.55
N ALA A 373 -0.23 -9.62 30.45
CA ALA A 373 0.52 -8.39 30.28
C ALA A 373 1.48 -8.12 31.45
N VAL A 374 1.03 -8.36 32.68
CA VAL A 374 1.87 -8.27 33.90
C VAL A 374 2.97 -9.32 33.91
N ALA A 375 2.63 -10.58 33.55
CA ALA A 375 3.57 -11.69 33.52
C ALA A 375 4.70 -11.48 32.48
N GLU A 376 4.39 -10.95 31.31
CA GLU A 376 5.37 -10.64 30.26
C GLU A 376 6.34 -9.55 30.70
N ARG A 377 5.85 -8.47 31.34
CA ARG A 377 6.71 -7.43 31.93
C ARG A 377 7.56 -7.96 33.09
N GLY A 378 7.00 -8.83 33.91
CA GLY A 378 7.73 -9.55 34.96
C GLY A 378 8.80 -10.50 34.42
N LYS A 379 8.58 -11.11 33.26
CA LYS A 379 9.56 -11.92 32.55
C LYS A 379 10.70 -11.05 32.01
N ALA A 380 10.37 -9.88 31.43
CA ALA A 380 11.36 -8.92 30.97
C ALA A 380 12.28 -8.43 32.09
N LEU A 381 11.75 -8.21 33.30
CA LEU A 381 12.56 -7.87 34.49
C LEU A 381 13.50 -8.97 34.93
N ARG A 382 13.10 -10.26 34.82
CA ARG A 382 13.94 -11.41 35.23
C ARG A 382 15.02 -11.74 34.22
N HIS A 383 14.88 -11.34 32.97
CA HIS A 383 15.83 -11.60 31.91
C HIS A 383 16.26 -10.29 31.20
N PRO A 384 17.05 -9.44 31.89
CA PRO A 384 17.40 -8.12 31.39
C PRO A 384 18.15 -8.13 30.04
N HIS A 385 18.81 -9.25 29.70
CA HIS A 385 19.46 -9.39 28.38
C HIS A 385 18.50 -9.68 27.24
N ALA A 386 17.30 -10.21 27.52
CA ALA A 386 16.25 -10.39 26.52
C ALA A 386 15.53 -9.05 26.17
N THR A 387 15.73 -8.01 26.98
CA THR A 387 15.15 -6.68 26.80
C THR A 387 16.00 -5.78 25.90
N THR A 388 17.19 -6.18 25.51
CA THR A 388 17.99 -5.41 24.53
C THR A 388 17.36 -5.35 23.14
N ASP A 389 16.39 -6.24 22.87
CA ASP A 389 15.55 -6.16 21.67
C ASP A 389 14.38 -5.15 21.80
N LEU A 390 14.09 -4.66 23.00
CA LEU A 390 13.24 -3.49 23.22
C LEU A 390 14.04 -2.21 22.92
N SER A 391 14.54 -2.12 21.68
CA SER A 391 15.05 -0.82 21.22
C SER A 391 13.94 0.22 21.36
N LEU A 392 14.30 1.46 21.67
CA LEU A 392 13.33 2.57 21.71
C LEU A 392 12.52 2.68 20.41
N SER A 393 13.04 2.16 19.29
CA SER A 393 12.32 2.01 18.02
C SER A 393 11.23 0.94 18.05
N ALA A 394 11.28 0.00 18.99
CA ALA A 394 10.29 -1.06 19.21
C ALA A 394 9.32 -0.75 20.36
N TYR A 395 9.54 0.32 21.10
CA TYR A 395 8.67 0.74 22.18
C TYR A 395 7.28 1.09 21.62
N PRO A 396 6.23 0.33 21.99
CA PRO A 396 4.90 0.50 21.40
C PRO A 396 4.27 1.80 21.86
N ALA A 397 3.61 2.49 20.93
CA ALA A 397 2.82 3.67 21.28
C ALA A 397 1.63 3.29 22.15
N PRO A 398 1.27 4.12 23.13
CA PRO A 398 0.05 3.96 23.89
C PRO A 398 -1.17 3.95 22.98
N PHE A 399 -2.08 3.05 23.22
CA PHE A 399 -3.38 3.06 22.57
C PHE A 399 -4.29 4.06 23.25
N GLN A 400 -5.07 4.79 22.49
CA GLN A 400 -5.98 5.81 22.98
C GLN A 400 -7.41 5.43 22.61
N GLN A 401 -8.32 5.53 23.54
CA GLN A 401 -9.74 5.29 23.32
C GLN A 401 -10.54 6.47 23.84
N CYS A 402 -11.44 6.99 23.01
CA CYS A 402 -12.38 8.02 23.41
C CYS A 402 -13.80 7.45 23.27
N ARG A 403 -14.63 7.71 24.27
CA ARG A 403 -16.06 7.35 24.27
C ARG A 403 -16.92 8.57 24.61
N ASP A 404 -18.03 8.71 23.93
CA ASP A 404 -19.00 9.73 24.26
C ASP A 404 -19.83 9.27 25.46
N THR A 405 -19.93 10.15 26.46
CA THR A 405 -20.76 9.92 27.63
C THR A 405 -21.83 11.01 27.68
N PRO A 406 -22.89 10.84 28.48
CA PRO A 406 -23.89 11.90 28.70
C PRO A 406 -23.30 13.23 29.20
N TYR A 407 -22.09 13.19 29.74
CA TYR A 407 -21.41 14.34 30.35
C TYR A 407 -20.28 14.90 29.47
N GLY A 408 -19.98 14.27 28.30
CA GLY A 408 -18.95 14.68 27.35
C GLY A 408 -18.11 13.51 26.87
N THR A 409 -17.15 13.79 26.02
CA THR A 409 -16.20 12.79 25.51
C THR A 409 -15.12 12.50 26.53
N GLN A 410 -15.01 11.25 26.99
CA GLN A 410 -13.95 10.78 27.88
C GLN A 410 -12.91 10.03 27.06
N CYS A 411 -11.65 10.45 27.17
CA CYS A 411 -10.53 9.76 26.56
C CYS A 411 -9.67 9.07 27.62
N GLU A 412 -9.18 7.88 27.28
CA GLU A 412 -8.27 7.11 28.14
C GLU A 412 -7.13 6.52 27.30
N VAL A 413 -6.01 6.20 27.94
CA VAL A 413 -4.85 5.55 27.35
C VAL A 413 -4.64 4.19 27.96
N MET A 414 -4.18 3.24 27.14
CA MET A 414 -3.87 1.87 27.60
C MET A 414 -2.66 1.32 26.85
N PRO A 415 -1.98 0.30 27.41
CA PRO A 415 -0.96 -0.46 26.68
C PRO A 415 -1.54 -1.09 25.41
N ALA A 416 -0.72 -1.15 24.35
CA ALA A 416 -1.17 -1.69 23.07
C ALA A 416 -1.51 -3.19 23.12
N ASP A 417 -0.92 -3.93 24.03
CA ASP A 417 -1.18 -5.36 24.28
C ASP A 417 -2.50 -5.61 25.02
N LEU A 418 -3.05 -4.60 25.70
CA LEU A 418 -4.38 -4.63 26.31
C LEU A 418 -5.49 -4.11 25.39
N GLN A 419 -5.13 -3.73 24.18
CA GLN A 419 -6.10 -3.36 23.17
C GLN A 419 -6.99 -4.57 22.86
N GLY A 420 -8.20 -4.60 23.35
CA GLY A 420 -9.12 -5.72 23.17
C GLY A 420 -9.77 -6.18 24.48
N GLU A 421 -9.51 -5.52 25.61
CA GLU A 421 -10.26 -5.71 26.87
C GLU A 421 -11.73 -5.29 26.76
N GLY A 422 -12.13 -4.64 25.68
CA GLY A 422 -13.54 -4.43 25.36
C GLY A 422 -14.25 -5.76 25.13
N GLY A 423 -15.58 -5.79 25.22
CA GLY A 423 -16.40 -6.97 24.97
C GLY A 423 -16.06 -7.68 23.67
N ALA A 424 -16.52 -8.88 23.47
CA ALA A 424 -16.23 -9.71 22.28
C ALA A 424 -16.37 -8.91 20.95
N SER A 425 -17.29 -7.95 20.89
CA SER A 425 -17.48 -7.03 19.78
C SER A 425 -16.21 -6.23 19.46
N GLN A 426 -15.62 -5.56 20.45
CA GLN A 426 -14.40 -4.74 20.24
C GLN A 426 -13.20 -5.61 19.88
N ARG A 427 -13.05 -6.79 20.51
CA ARG A 427 -12.00 -7.74 20.16
C ARG A 427 -12.15 -8.24 18.73
N ALA A 428 -13.38 -8.43 18.23
CA ALA A 428 -13.63 -8.82 16.84
C ALA A 428 -13.15 -7.76 15.84
N TYR A 429 -13.46 -6.48 16.09
CA TYR A 429 -12.97 -5.39 15.23
C TYR A 429 -11.45 -5.21 15.30
N ALA A 430 -10.87 -5.32 16.49
CA ALA A 430 -9.42 -5.21 16.68
C ALA A 430 -8.69 -6.36 15.95
N ALA A 431 -9.17 -7.58 16.06
CA ALA A 431 -8.63 -8.73 15.33
C ALA A 431 -8.77 -8.56 13.81
N PHE A 432 -9.93 -8.07 13.34
CA PHE A 432 -10.14 -7.77 11.92
C PHE A 432 -9.13 -6.72 11.40
N GLY A 433 -8.91 -5.63 12.16
CA GLY A 433 -7.93 -4.60 11.82
C GLY A 433 -6.49 -5.11 11.74
N ARG A 434 -6.14 -6.13 12.55
CA ARG A 434 -4.84 -6.82 12.49
C ARG A 434 -4.76 -7.89 11.40
N GLN A 435 -5.85 -8.12 10.63
CA GLN A 435 -5.99 -9.20 9.66
C GLN A 435 -5.94 -10.61 10.29
N ASP A 436 -6.16 -10.72 11.60
CA ASP A 436 -6.35 -12.00 12.28
C ASP A 436 -7.82 -12.43 12.12
N TYR A 437 -8.12 -12.95 10.94
CA TYR A 437 -9.50 -13.30 10.58
C TYR A 437 -10.07 -14.44 11.41
N GLN A 438 -9.24 -15.36 11.89
CA GLN A 438 -9.69 -16.47 12.72
C GLN A 438 -10.17 -15.96 14.09
N GLU A 439 -9.39 -15.11 14.73
CA GLU A 439 -9.76 -14.47 15.98
C GLU A 439 -10.97 -13.56 15.81
N ALA A 440 -11.01 -12.76 14.74
CA ALA A 440 -12.12 -11.87 14.42
C ALA A 440 -13.46 -12.66 14.25
N ILE A 441 -13.42 -13.81 13.56
CA ILE A 441 -14.59 -14.70 13.43
C ILE A 441 -15.05 -15.20 14.79
N ARG A 442 -14.12 -15.72 15.60
CA ARG A 442 -14.42 -16.27 16.92
C ARG A 442 -15.07 -15.21 17.83
N GLN A 443 -14.47 -14.03 17.89
CA GLN A 443 -14.96 -12.93 18.74
C GLN A 443 -16.28 -12.34 18.22
N ALA A 444 -16.46 -12.22 16.90
CA ALA A 444 -17.72 -11.78 16.32
C ALA A 444 -18.85 -12.78 16.58
N GLN A 445 -18.57 -14.09 16.51
CA GLN A 445 -19.54 -15.13 16.86
C GLN A 445 -19.92 -15.07 18.34
N GLN A 446 -18.95 -14.88 19.23
CA GLN A 446 -19.18 -14.70 20.67
C GLN A 446 -20.06 -13.48 20.94
N ALA A 447 -19.73 -12.34 20.33
CA ALA A 447 -20.51 -11.10 20.49
C ALA A 447 -21.95 -11.24 19.97
N LEU A 448 -22.17 -12.03 18.90
CA LEU A 448 -23.51 -12.31 18.37
C LEU A 448 -24.31 -13.31 19.21
N ASN A 449 -23.68 -14.06 20.11
CA ASN A 449 -24.43 -14.86 21.11
C ASN A 449 -25.12 -13.96 22.13
N ASP A 450 -24.48 -12.81 22.46
CA ASP A 450 -25.02 -11.85 23.43
C ASP A 450 -26.03 -10.90 22.77
N ASP A 451 -25.80 -10.53 21.47
CA ASP A 451 -26.67 -9.65 20.69
C ASP A 451 -26.86 -10.21 19.25
N PRO A 452 -27.76 -11.21 19.08
CA PRO A 452 -27.92 -11.89 17.78
C PRO A 452 -28.42 -11.00 16.65
N ASP A 453 -29.18 -9.94 16.97
CA ASP A 453 -29.80 -9.05 16.01
C ASP A 453 -28.92 -7.88 15.59
N ASN A 454 -27.68 -7.82 16.08
CA ASN A 454 -26.73 -6.75 15.76
C ASN A 454 -26.27 -6.82 14.30
N LEU A 455 -26.88 -6.00 13.46
CA LEU A 455 -26.60 -5.96 12.01
C LEU A 455 -25.14 -5.63 11.71
N THR A 456 -24.52 -4.81 12.53
CA THR A 456 -23.11 -4.40 12.33
C THR A 456 -22.16 -5.56 12.60
N LEU A 457 -22.38 -6.33 13.65
CA LEU A 457 -21.61 -7.54 13.96
C LEU A 457 -21.86 -8.66 12.93
N GLN A 458 -23.10 -8.80 12.47
CA GLN A 458 -23.42 -9.74 11.38
C GLN A 458 -22.70 -9.38 10.09
N ALA A 459 -22.62 -8.09 9.75
CA ALA A 459 -21.84 -7.60 8.60
C ALA A 459 -20.34 -7.83 8.79
N LEU A 460 -19.80 -7.54 9.98
CA LEU A 460 -18.39 -7.81 10.31
C LEU A 460 -18.06 -9.29 10.15
N LEU A 461 -18.88 -10.18 10.74
CA LEU A 461 -18.69 -11.62 10.64
C LEU A 461 -18.74 -12.09 9.17
N THR A 462 -19.67 -11.60 8.38
CA THR A 462 -19.79 -11.95 6.95
C THR A 462 -18.56 -11.46 6.16
N THR A 463 -18.09 -10.24 6.43
CA THR A 463 -16.88 -9.68 5.80
C THR A 463 -15.65 -10.48 6.18
N THR A 464 -15.51 -10.84 7.45
CA THR A 464 -14.36 -11.60 7.96
C THR A 464 -14.35 -13.03 7.41
N LEU A 465 -15.48 -13.72 7.38
CA LEU A 465 -15.66 -15.02 6.74
C LEU A 465 -15.33 -14.94 5.24
N SER A 466 -15.71 -13.83 4.58
CA SER A 466 -15.36 -13.61 3.17
C SER A 466 -13.85 -13.51 2.95
N ALA A 467 -13.07 -13.05 3.93
CA ALA A 467 -11.60 -12.98 3.86
C ALA A 467 -10.91 -14.29 4.29
N GLY A 468 -11.62 -15.22 4.90
CA GLY A 468 -11.10 -16.46 5.43
C GLY A 468 -10.81 -17.56 4.40
N ASP A 469 -10.71 -18.80 4.85
CA ASP A 469 -10.46 -19.96 4.02
C ASP A 469 -11.67 -20.34 3.13
N ARG A 470 -11.55 -21.43 2.36
CA ARG A 470 -12.60 -21.86 1.42
C ARG A 470 -13.91 -22.24 2.11
N ALA A 471 -13.85 -22.85 3.31
CA ALA A 471 -15.04 -23.24 4.06
C ALA A 471 -15.75 -22.01 4.64
N GLN A 472 -14.96 -21.07 5.18
CA GLN A 472 -15.45 -19.79 5.69
C GLN A 472 -16.06 -18.93 4.57
N ALA A 473 -15.43 -18.91 3.38
CA ALA A 473 -15.98 -18.25 2.20
C ALA A 473 -17.33 -18.83 1.77
N ALA A 474 -17.52 -20.15 1.89
CA ALA A 474 -18.82 -20.79 1.62
C ALA A 474 -19.89 -20.37 2.64
N GLN A 475 -19.53 -20.26 3.93
CA GLN A 475 -20.44 -19.74 4.97
C GLN A 475 -20.81 -18.28 4.72
N ALA A 476 -19.82 -17.43 4.35
CA ALA A 476 -20.08 -16.04 3.99
C ALA A 476 -21.07 -15.96 2.82
N ARG A 477 -20.87 -16.79 1.80
CA ARG A 477 -21.78 -16.84 0.65
C ARG A 477 -23.20 -17.20 1.06
N GLN A 478 -23.38 -18.24 1.89
CA GLN A 478 -24.71 -18.63 2.37
C GLN A 478 -25.41 -17.50 3.13
N ARG A 479 -24.65 -16.74 3.95
CA ARG A 479 -25.19 -15.58 4.68
C ARG A 479 -25.59 -14.45 3.71
N LEU A 480 -24.75 -14.16 2.70
CA LEU A 480 -25.05 -13.15 1.69
C LEU A 480 -26.25 -13.55 0.82
N ASP A 481 -26.36 -14.81 0.44
CA ASP A 481 -27.49 -15.32 -0.34
C ASP A 481 -28.82 -15.23 0.47
N ALA A 482 -28.80 -15.54 1.77
CA ALA A 482 -29.93 -15.35 2.67
C ALA A 482 -30.32 -13.87 2.82
N ALA A 483 -29.35 -12.99 3.01
CA ALA A 483 -29.57 -11.56 3.11
C ALA A 483 -30.12 -10.97 1.80
N LEU A 484 -29.64 -11.42 0.63
CA LEU A 484 -30.13 -11.02 -0.69
C LEU A 484 -31.49 -11.60 -1.01
N ALA A 485 -31.87 -12.78 -0.47
CA ALA A 485 -33.20 -13.29 -0.58
C ALA A 485 -34.26 -12.38 0.12
N ALA A 486 -33.86 -11.75 1.24
CA ALA A 486 -34.67 -10.75 1.94
C ALA A 486 -34.62 -9.36 1.27
N LYS A 487 -33.47 -8.98 0.67
CA LYS A 487 -33.25 -7.68 0.03
C LYS A 487 -32.56 -7.83 -1.34
N PRO A 488 -33.30 -8.28 -2.39
CA PRO A 488 -32.68 -8.63 -3.68
C PRO A 488 -31.94 -7.50 -4.39
N ASN A 489 -32.34 -6.25 -4.15
CA ASN A 489 -31.77 -5.06 -4.80
C ASN A 489 -30.90 -4.24 -3.84
N ASP A 490 -30.31 -4.85 -2.81
CA ASP A 490 -29.37 -4.17 -1.95
C ASP A 490 -27.99 -4.12 -2.63
N ALA A 491 -27.60 -2.93 -3.10
CA ALA A 491 -26.35 -2.72 -3.83
C ALA A 491 -25.12 -3.13 -2.99
N GLY A 492 -25.13 -2.89 -1.67
CA GLY A 492 -24.03 -3.24 -0.77
C GLY A 492 -23.83 -4.75 -0.65
N LEU A 493 -24.91 -5.51 -0.48
CA LEU A 493 -24.86 -6.97 -0.41
C LEU A 493 -24.46 -7.59 -1.75
N LEU A 494 -24.97 -7.06 -2.87
CA LEU A 494 -24.56 -7.49 -4.21
C LEU A 494 -23.06 -7.25 -4.43
N MET A 495 -22.55 -6.06 -4.07
CA MET A 495 -21.10 -5.77 -4.15
C MET A 495 -20.27 -6.71 -3.29
N GLN A 496 -20.67 -6.97 -2.05
CA GLN A 496 -19.97 -7.91 -1.16
C GLN A 496 -19.93 -9.32 -1.74
N ARG A 497 -21.04 -9.82 -2.30
CA ARG A 497 -21.10 -11.14 -2.94
C ARG A 497 -20.25 -11.16 -4.21
N GLY A 498 -20.24 -10.08 -4.98
CA GLY A 498 -19.37 -9.91 -6.14
C GLY A 498 -17.90 -10.02 -5.79
N TYR A 499 -17.43 -9.31 -4.76
CA TYR A 499 -16.04 -9.42 -4.27
C TYR A 499 -15.71 -10.82 -3.75
N LEU A 500 -16.62 -11.46 -3.02
CA LEU A 500 -16.45 -12.84 -2.57
C LEU A 500 -16.29 -13.79 -3.76
N ASN A 501 -17.18 -13.70 -4.77
CA ASN A 501 -17.14 -14.50 -5.99
C ASN A 501 -15.83 -14.29 -6.76
N GLN A 502 -15.35 -13.04 -6.86
CA GLN A 502 -14.07 -12.73 -7.49
C GLN A 502 -12.91 -13.41 -6.75
N ARG A 503 -12.88 -13.34 -5.42
CA ARG A 503 -11.85 -13.94 -4.58
C ARG A 503 -11.80 -15.46 -4.68
N VAL A 504 -12.95 -16.12 -4.76
CA VAL A 504 -13.02 -17.59 -4.89
C VAL A 504 -12.89 -18.09 -6.33
N GLY A 505 -12.57 -17.18 -7.28
CA GLY A 505 -12.30 -17.54 -8.67
C GLY A 505 -13.55 -17.81 -9.51
N GLN A 506 -14.66 -17.13 -9.21
CA GLN A 506 -15.94 -17.17 -9.94
C GLN A 506 -16.24 -15.80 -10.59
N PRO A 507 -15.40 -15.33 -11.54
CA PRO A 507 -15.50 -13.98 -12.07
C PRO A 507 -16.79 -13.70 -12.85
N GLU A 508 -17.39 -14.71 -13.48
CA GLU A 508 -18.66 -14.56 -14.20
C GLU A 508 -19.80 -14.22 -13.22
N GLN A 509 -19.83 -14.87 -12.06
CA GLN A 509 -20.82 -14.59 -11.01
C GLN A 509 -20.56 -13.22 -10.35
N ALA A 510 -19.27 -12.88 -10.13
CA ALA A 510 -18.90 -11.57 -9.65
C ALA A 510 -19.37 -10.46 -10.60
N LEU A 511 -19.17 -10.64 -11.91
CA LEU A 511 -19.62 -9.69 -12.92
C LEU A 511 -21.16 -9.54 -12.92
N ALA A 512 -21.89 -10.64 -12.76
CA ALA A 512 -23.35 -10.59 -12.66
C ALA A 512 -23.82 -9.81 -11.43
N ASP A 513 -23.18 -10.02 -10.27
CA ASP A 513 -23.49 -9.29 -9.04
C ASP A 513 -23.15 -7.78 -9.15
N PHE A 514 -22.00 -7.42 -9.73
CA PHE A 514 -21.64 -6.01 -9.93
C PHE A 514 -22.56 -5.30 -10.91
N ARG A 515 -23.03 -5.98 -11.97
CA ARG A 515 -24.03 -5.42 -12.89
C ARG A 515 -25.39 -5.24 -12.19
N ALA A 516 -25.79 -6.20 -11.39
CA ALA A 516 -27.01 -6.10 -10.60
C ALA A 516 -26.93 -4.95 -9.59
N ALA A 517 -25.77 -4.76 -8.94
CA ALA A 517 -25.54 -3.64 -8.04
C ALA A 517 -25.64 -2.28 -8.77
N GLU A 518 -25.00 -2.15 -9.95
CA GLU A 518 -25.10 -0.94 -10.78
C GLU A 518 -26.53 -0.63 -11.19
N ALA A 519 -27.30 -1.66 -11.60
CA ALA A 519 -28.70 -1.51 -12.02
C ALA A 519 -29.61 -0.96 -10.91
N THR A 520 -29.22 -1.05 -9.63
CA THR A 520 -29.95 -0.44 -8.50
C THR A 520 -29.86 1.08 -8.50
N GLY A 521 -28.90 1.68 -9.20
CA GLY A 521 -28.60 3.11 -9.16
C GLY A 521 -27.97 3.59 -7.85
N LYS A 522 -27.65 2.69 -6.91
CA LYS A 522 -27.06 2.97 -5.58
C LYS A 522 -25.63 2.46 -5.42
N ALA A 523 -25.10 1.76 -6.43
CA ALA A 523 -23.71 1.33 -6.42
C ALA A 523 -22.74 2.52 -6.54
N PRO A 524 -21.56 2.45 -5.89
CA PRO A 524 -20.57 3.50 -6.06
C PRO A 524 -20.07 3.54 -7.50
N PRO A 525 -19.64 4.70 -8.02
CA PRO A 525 -19.11 4.83 -9.40
C PRO A 525 -17.92 3.91 -9.69
N THR A 526 -17.20 3.45 -8.66
CA THR A 526 -16.09 2.47 -8.77
C THR A 526 -16.55 1.11 -9.27
N VAL A 527 -17.83 0.79 -9.24
CA VAL A 527 -18.40 -0.48 -9.75
C VAL A 527 -18.01 -0.76 -11.21
N LEU A 528 -17.79 0.30 -12.02
CA LEU A 528 -17.26 0.15 -13.39
C LEU A 528 -15.89 -0.52 -13.42
N LEU A 529 -15.01 -0.20 -12.47
CA LEU A 529 -13.70 -0.85 -12.35
C LEU A 529 -13.83 -2.31 -11.89
N ASP A 530 -14.73 -2.57 -10.93
CA ASP A 530 -14.99 -3.92 -10.44
C ASP A 530 -15.54 -4.83 -11.56
N GLN A 531 -16.48 -4.34 -12.36
CA GLN A 531 -16.98 -5.04 -13.56
C GLN A 531 -15.87 -5.26 -14.59
N ALA A 532 -15.02 -4.28 -14.81
CA ALA A 532 -13.92 -4.40 -15.77
C ALA A 532 -12.93 -5.49 -15.35
N TYR A 533 -12.53 -5.52 -14.08
CA TYR A 533 -11.62 -6.54 -13.57
C TYR A 533 -12.28 -7.93 -13.54
N ALA A 534 -13.56 -8.02 -13.21
CA ALA A 534 -14.30 -9.28 -13.31
C ALA A 534 -14.41 -9.78 -14.76
N SER A 535 -14.67 -8.87 -15.73
CA SER A 535 -14.68 -9.20 -17.16
C SER A 535 -13.32 -9.69 -17.65
N ALA A 536 -12.22 -9.03 -17.24
CA ALA A 536 -10.88 -9.48 -17.58
C ALA A 536 -10.56 -10.85 -16.98
N ALA A 537 -10.96 -11.10 -15.74
CA ALA A 537 -10.78 -12.38 -15.07
C ALA A 537 -11.61 -13.52 -15.69
N SER A 538 -12.77 -13.22 -16.30
CA SER A 538 -13.56 -14.19 -17.08
C SER A 538 -13.01 -14.42 -18.49
N GLY A 539 -12.04 -13.60 -18.94
CA GLY A 539 -11.42 -13.67 -20.27
C GLY A 539 -12.07 -12.77 -21.32
N ASP A 540 -13.11 -12.01 -20.97
CA ASP A 540 -13.69 -11.02 -21.88
C ASP A 540 -12.89 -9.70 -21.84
N ASN A 541 -11.71 -9.74 -22.42
CA ASN A 541 -10.82 -8.59 -22.46
C ASN A 541 -11.38 -7.40 -23.24
N ARG A 542 -12.25 -7.65 -24.25
CA ARG A 542 -12.87 -6.57 -25.03
C ARG A 542 -13.84 -5.77 -24.18
N GLN A 543 -14.71 -6.46 -23.44
CA GLN A 543 -15.62 -5.82 -22.50
C GLN A 543 -14.84 -5.10 -21.37
N ALA A 544 -13.83 -5.75 -20.79
CA ALA A 544 -12.99 -5.15 -19.79
C ALA A 544 -12.36 -3.83 -20.26
N VAL A 545 -11.80 -3.79 -21.48
CA VAL A 545 -11.23 -2.56 -22.07
C VAL A 545 -12.30 -1.48 -22.25
N THR A 546 -13.51 -1.84 -22.67
CA THR A 546 -14.63 -0.89 -22.83
C THR A 546 -15.02 -0.26 -21.50
N LEU A 547 -15.16 -1.08 -20.44
CA LEU A 547 -15.50 -0.60 -19.09
C LEU A 547 -14.38 0.26 -18.48
N LEU A 548 -13.10 -0.13 -18.68
CA LEU A 548 -11.97 0.66 -18.19
C LEU A 548 -11.87 2.02 -18.90
N ARG A 549 -12.17 2.10 -20.20
CA ARG A 549 -12.26 3.37 -20.92
C ARG A 549 -13.38 4.23 -20.38
N GLY A 550 -14.57 3.64 -20.15
CA GLY A 550 -15.69 4.33 -19.51
C GLY A 550 -15.34 4.85 -18.11
N ALA A 551 -14.50 4.13 -17.35
CA ALA A 551 -14.02 4.61 -16.05
C ALA A 551 -13.07 5.82 -16.19
N ILE A 552 -12.22 5.87 -17.23
CA ILE A 552 -11.39 7.04 -17.52
C ILE A 552 -12.27 8.23 -17.91
N ASP A 553 -13.27 8.02 -18.81
CA ASP A 553 -14.20 9.06 -19.24
C ASP A 553 -15.02 9.61 -18.05
N SER A 554 -15.46 8.72 -17.15
CA SER A 554 -16.17 9.09 -15.91
C SER A 554 -15.27 9.87 -14.95
N ALA A 555 -13.98 9.56 -14.91
CA ALA A 555 -13.01 10.32 -14.11
C ALA A 555 -12.75 11.70 -14.70
N ASP A 556 -12.72 11.82 -16.03
CA ASP A 556 -12.58 13.12 -16.72
C ASP A 556 -13.83 14.00 -16.57
N ALA A 557 -15.00 13.37 -16.55
CA ALA A 557 -16.28 14.06 -16.26
C ALA A 557 -16.47 14.41 -14.78
N GLY A 558 -15.54 13.96 -13.88
CA GLY A 558 -15.61 14.22 -12.44
C GLY A 558 -16.62 13.36 -11.67
N THR A 559 -17.29 12.40 -12.32
CA THR A 559 -18.26 11.48 -11.70
C THR A 559 -17.58 10.34 -10.95
N LEU A 560 -16.36 9.96 -11.36
CA LEU A 560 -15.50 9.00 -10.69
C LEU A 560 -14.21 9.68 -10.24
N LYS A 561 -13.84 9.54 -8.97
CA LYS A 561 -12.56 10.05 -8.47
C LYS A 561 -11.50 8.96 -8.56
N LEU A 562 -10.49 9.18 -9.39
CA LEU A 562 -9.30 8.33 -9.47
C LEU A 562 -8.08 9.15 -9.03
N ASP A 563 -7.32 8.64 -8.09
CA ASP A 563 -6.00 9.21 -7.79
C ASP A 563 -5.00 8.95 -8.94
N LYS A 564 -3.82 9.57 -8.88
CA LYS A 564 -2.79 9.46 -9.94
C LYS A 564 -2.38 7.98 -10.18
N ALA A 565 -2.27 7.18 -9.13
CA ALA A 565 -1.87 5.78 -9.22
C ALA A 565 -2.99 4.91 -9.78
N GLN A 566 -4.22 5.09 -9.32
CA GLN A 566 -5.40 4.39 -9.84
C GLN A 566 -5.61 4.68 -11.33
N ARG A 567 -5.53 5.96 -11.74
CA ARG A 567 -5.64 6.36 -13.14
C ARG A 567 -4.54 5.73 -13.99
N TYR A 568 -3.29 5.73 -13.52
CA TYR A 568 -2.17 5.07 -14.21
C TYR A 568 -2.40 3.56 -14.31
N ASN A 569 -2.82 2.89 -13.24
CA ASN A 569 -3.08 1.45 -13.23
C ASN A 569 -4.23 1.08 -14.19
N THR A 570 -5.31 1.86 -14.23
CA THR A 570 -6.43 1.68 -15.17
C THR A 570 -5.95 1.79 -16.61
N ARG A 571 -5.19 2.83 -16.97
CA ARG A 571 -4.58 3.02 -18.29
C ARG A 571 -3.58 1.91 -18.64
N SER A 572 -2.83 1.41 -17.66
CA SER A 572 -1.91 0.27 -17.83
C SER A 572 -2.66 -1.03 -18.10
N SER A 573 -3.79 -1.25 -17.42
CA SER A 573 -4.66 -2.40 -17.66
C SER A 573 -5.25 -2.37 -19.07
N ILE A 574 -5.74 -1.21 -19.55
CA ILE A 574 -6.21 -1.04 -20.92
C ILE A 574 -5.08 -1.38 -21.91
N ALA A 575 -3.88 -0.84 -21.69
CA ALA A 575 -2.72 -1.08 -22.57
C ALA A 575 -2.34 -2.56 -22.67
N ASN A 576 -2.42 -3.30 -21.56
CA ASN A 576 -2.07 -4.72 -21.49
C ASN A 576 -3.17 -5.61 -22.08
N LEU A 577 -4.44 -5.36 -21.74
CA LEU A 577 -5.58 -6.17 -22.21
C LEU A 577 -5.87 -5.97 -23.70
N SER A 578 -5.56 -4.78 -24.26
CA SER A 578 -5.75 -4.47 -25.68
C SER A 578 -4.58 -4.89 -26.58
N ARG A 579 -3.50 -5.45 -26.02
CA ARG A 579 -2.32 -5.82 -26.80
C ARG A 579 -2.50 -7.19 -27.45
N GLU A 580 -2.78 -7.20 -28.73
CA GLU A 580 -2.90 -8.45 -29.53
C GLU A 580 -1.62 -8.79 -30.29
N TRP A 581 -0.76 -7.84 -30.58
CA TRP A 581 0.52 -8.06 -31.27
C TRP A 581 1.62 -7.12 -30.77
N GLY A 582 2.85 -7.44 -31.06
CA GLY A 582 4.00 -6.59 -30.76
C GLY A 582 5.27 -7.07 -31.43
N ILE A 583 6.30 -6.25 -31.32
CA ILE A 583 7.64 -6.50 -31.84
C ILE A 583 8.63 -6.33 -30.68
N ILE A 584 9.54 -7.27 -30.56
CA ILE A 584 10.67 -7.21 -29.63
C ILE A 584 11.95 -7.21 -30.45
N ALA A 585 12.73 -6.16 -30.36
CA ALA A 585 14.07 -6.10 -30.95
C ALA A 585 15.10 -6.02 -29.82
N SER A 586 16.06 -6.92 -29.82
CA SER A 586 17.13 -6.95 -28.80
C SER A 586 18.48 -7.02 -29.46
N ALA A 587 19.43 -6.29 -28.89
CA ALA A 587 20.85 -6.46 -29.16
C ALA A 587 21.59 -6.64 -27.84
N GLY A 588 22.58 -7.51 -27.82
CA GLY A 588 23.37 -7.78 -26.62
C GLY A 588 24.84 -7.96 -26.95
N TYR A 589 25.70 -7.36 -26.13
CA TYR A 589 27.13 -7.67 -26.08
C TYR A 589 27.41 -8.58 -24.88
N ARG A 590 28.16 -9.61 -25.11
CA ARG A 590 28.65 -10.50 -24.08
C ARG A 590 30.16 -10.66 -24.21
N GLY A 591 30.89 -10.18 -23.20
CA GLY A 591 32.33 -10.32 -23.11
C GLY A 591 32.76 -11.67 -22.49
N ALA A 592 32.03 -12.75 -22.86
CA ALA A 592 32.27 -14.09 -22.38
C ALA A 592 31.80 -15.11 -23.40
N ARG A 593 32.36 -16.34 -23.36
CA ARG A 593 31.92 -17.47 -24.19
C ARG A 593 30.40 -17.66 -24.08
N GLN A 594 29.74 -17.90 -25.19
CA GLN A 594 28.28 -18.06 -25.23
C GLN A 594 27.86 -19.39 -25.86
N ALA A 595 26.82 -19.98 -25.29
CA ALA A 595 26.17 -21.15 -25.86
C ALA A 595 25.06 -20.76 -26.85
N ALA A 596 24.90 -21.51 -27.89
CA ALA A 596 24.03 -21.23 -29.07
C ALA A 596 22.51 -21.28 -28.81
N THR A 597 22.04 -21.67 -27.65
CA THR A 597 20.65 -22.14 -27.50
C THR A 597 19.81 -21.41 -26.47
N ASN A 598 20.24 -20.26 -25.95
CA ASN A 598 19.43 -19.46 -25.08
C ASN A 598 18.34 -18.73 -25.85
N LEU A 599 17.11 -18.74 -25.34
CA LEU A 599 16.04 -17.87 -25.83
C LEU A 599 16.48 -16.40 -25.71
N GLY A 600 16.56 -15.69 -26.84
CA GLY A 600 17.04 -14.31 -26.85
C GLY A 600 18.56 -14.13 -26.75
N GLY A 601 19.36 -15.19 -26.81
CA GLY A 601 20.82 -15.19 -26.86
C GLY A 601 21.38 -15.30 -28.27
N ALA A 602 22.70 -15.60 -28.40
CA ALA A 602 23.35 -15.78 -29.71
C ALA A 602 22.77 -16.94 -30.49
N ALA A 603 22.68 -16.75 -31.79
CA ALA A 603 22.24 -17.79 -32.72
C ALA A 603 23.20 -18.99 -32.80
N ILE A 604 24.47 -18.78 -32.51
CA ILE A 604 25.54 -19.78 -32.54
C ILE A 604 26.41 -19.66 -31.27
N SER A 605 27.10 -20.75 -30.95
CA SER A 605 28.14 -20.71 -29.90
C SER A 605 29.33 -19.90 -30.37
N THR A 606 29.80 -18.98 -29.53
CA THR A 606 31.01 -18.21 -29.78
C THR A 606 32.06 -18.49 -28.69
N PRO A 607 33.32 -18.69 -29.06
CA PRO A 607 34.38 -18.98 -28.10
C PRO A 607 34.84 -17.74 -27.33
N GLY A 608 34.58 -16.53 -27.80
CA GLY A 608 34.97 -15.26 -27.23
C GLY A 608 33.80 -14.31 -27.05
N ASP A 609 34.14 -13.03 -26.99
CA ASP A 609 33.15 -11.98 -26.93
C ASP A 609 32.30 -11.89 -28.22
N SER A 610 31.05 -11.49 -28.05
CA SER A 610 30.13 -11.44 -29.18
C SER A 610 29.04 -10.39 -29.01
N VAL A 611 28.55 -9.90 -30.14
CA VAL A 611 27.34 -9.10 -30.23
C VAL A 611 26.30 -9.93 -30.96
N PHE A 612 25.13 -10.06 -30.36
CA PHE A 612 24.00 -10.77 -30.99
C PHE A 612 22.80 -9.85 -31.10
N GLY A 613 21.94 -10.13 -32.06
CA GLY A 613 20.68 -9.45 -32.26
C GLY A 613 19.53 -10.43 -32.43
N THR A 614 18.36 -10.05 -31.93
CA THR A 614 17.11 -10.79 -32.17
C THR A 614 16.00 -9.82 -32.52
N LEU A 615 15.16 -10.25 -33.46
CA LEU A 615 13.92 -9.56 -33.82
C LEU A 615 12.79 -10.59 -33.77
N GLU A 616 11.83 -10.34 -32.92
CA GLU A 616 10.66 -11.21 -32.72
C GLU A 616 9.38 -10.41 -32.95
N ALA A 617 8.49 -10.94 -33.78
CA ALA A 617 7.11 -10.46 -33.87
C ALA A 617 6.19 -11.53 -33.28
N PHE A 618 5.24 -11.11 -32.45
CA PHE A 618 4.28 -12.01 -31.83
C PHE A 618 2.84 -11.57 -32.05
N TRP A 619 1.95 -12.57 -32.02
CA TRP A 619 0.50 -12.37 -32.09
C TRP A 619 -0.23 -13.22 -31.06
N ARG A 620 -1.12 -12.57 -30.33
CA ARG A 620 -1.99 -13.14 -29.29
C ARG A 620 -3.43 -13.08 -29.76
N PRO A 621 -4.00 -14.16 -30.31
CA PRO A 621 -5.40 -14.17 -30.70
C PRO A 621 -6.30 -13.89 -29.50
N SER A 622 -7.20 -12.91 -29.61
CA SER A 622 -8.11 -12.55 -28.51
C SER A 622 -8.96 -13.73 -28.03
N ALA A 623 -9.32 -14.64 -28.93
CA ALA A 623 -10.11 -15.85 -28.62
C ALA A 623 -9.37 -16.86 -27.73
N THR A 624 -8.05 -16.84 -27.70
CA THR A 624 -7.22 -17.76 -26.90
C THR A 624 -6.68 -17.12 -25.62
N ASN A 625 -6.98 -15.85 -25.37
CA ASN A 625 -6.62 -15.14 -24.16
C ASN A 625 -7.69 -15.35 -23.09
N THR A 626 -7.49 -16.36 -22.25
CA THR A 626 -8.44 -16.81 -21.24
C THR A 626 -7.89 -16.60 -19.82
N ARG A 627 -8.75 -16.77 -18.81
CA ARG A 627 -8.31 -16.75 -17.39
C ARG A 627 -7.22 -17.78 -17.06
N HIS A 628 -7.17 -18.88 -17.82
CA HIS A 628 -6.21 -19.97 -17.59
C HIS A 628 -4.85 -19.71 -18.24
N GLY A 629 -4.82 -18.85 -19.25
CA GLY A 629 -3.59 -18.50 -19.94
C GLY A 629 -3.81 -17.87 -21.30
N THR A 630 -2.69 -17.54 -21.94
CA THR A 630 -2.63 -16.86 -23.24
C THR A 630 -1.79 -17.68 -24.20
N LEU A 631 -2.36 -18.02 -25.35
CA LEU A 631 -1.62 -18.58 -26.47
C LEU A 631 -1.05 -17.47 -27.33
N GLU A 632 0.21 -17.60 -27.70
CA GLU A 632 0.91 -16.65 -28.54
C GLU A 632 1.65 -17.38 -29.66
N ALA A 633 1.46 -16.95 -30.91
CA ALA A 633 2.26 -17.33 -32.02
C ALA A 633 3.34 -16.29 -32.29
N TYR A 634 4.55 -16.70 -32.66
CA TYR A 634 5.64 -15.78 -32.93
C TYR A 634 6.55 -16.23 -34.07
N ALA A 635 7.18 -15.24 -34.68
CA ALA A 635 8.28 -15.42 -35.63
C ALA A 635 9.50 -14.66 -35.10
N ARG A 636 10.66 -15.29 -35.12
CA ARG A 636 11.90 -14.71 -34.57
C ARG A 636 13.03 -14.87 -35.58
N ILE A 637 13.83 -13.84 -35.74
CA ILE A 637 15.13 -13.88 -36.43
C ILE A 637 16.20 -13.61 -35.37
N ALA A 638 17.18 -14.50 -35.28
CA ALA A 638 18.34 -14.35 -34.40
C ALA A 638 19.63 -14.36 -35.27
N ASN A 639 20.55 -13.47 -34.91
CA ASN A 639 21.79 -13.28 -35.64
C ASN A 639 22.95 -12.95 -34.69
N THR A 640 24.14 -13.42 -35.02
CA THR A 640 25.38 -12.97 -34.40
C THR A 640 25.95 -11.85 -35.25
N LEU A 641 25.90 -10.61 -34.75
CA LEU A 641 26.35 -9.40 -35.45
C LEU A 641 27.86 -9.26 -35.47
N TYR A 642 28.50 -9.68 -34.39
CA TYR A 642 29.93 -9.68 -34.18
C TYR A 642 30.37 -10.89 -33.39
N ASP A 643 31.50 -11.51 -33.78
CA ASP A 643 32.14 -12.61 -33.08
C ASP A 643 33.63 -12.31 -33.03
N GLY A 644 34.16 -12.10 -31.81
CA GLY A 644 35.58 -11.82 -31.60
C GLY A 644 36.52 -13.00 -31.85
N GLY A 645 35.94 -14.17 -32.10
CA GLY A 645 36.71 -15.41 -32.24
C GLY A 645 37.29 -15.86 -30.89
N GLY A 646 38.13 -16.89 -30.94
CA GLY A 646 38.77 -17.40 -29.74
C GLY A 646 39.02 -18.91 -29.80
N THR A 647 39.32 -19.48 -28.65
CA THR A 647 39.61 -20.94 -28.54
C THR A 647 38.53 -21.63 -27.69
N PHE A 648 38.08 -22.80 -28.15
CA PHE A 648 37.26 -23.67 -27.30
C PHE A 648 38.17 -24.50 -26.38
N GLU A 649 37.93 -24.49 -25.08
CA GLU A 649 38.82 -25.08 -24.06
C GLU A 649 38.88 -26.62 -23.99
N SER A 650 38.26 -27.34 -24.86
CA SER A 650 38.01 -28.77 -24.62
C SER A 650 38.51 -29.75 -25.68
N ILE A 651 39.69 -29.57 -26.21
CA ILE A 651 40.33 -30.67 -26.93
C ILE A 651 41.36 -31.31 -26.00
N LYS A 652 41.01 -32.40 -25.36
CA LYS A 652 41.99 -33.34 -24.80
C LYS A 652 42.67 -34.02 -25.98
N ALA A 653 43.81 -33.51 -26.40
CA ALA A 653 44.59 -34.15 -27.46
C ALA A 653 45.25 -35.41 -26.88
N VAL A 654 44.61 -36.50 -27.21
CA VAL A 654 45.10 -37.84 -26.84
C VAL A 654 45.44 -38.55 -28.11
N ASP A 655 46.63 -39.14 -28.20
CA ASP A 655 46.97 -40.02 -29.28
C ASP A 655 46.03 -41.25 -29.23
N PRO A 656 45.18 -41.49 -30.26
CA PRO A 656 44.21 -42.56 -30.19
C PRO A 656 44.82 -43.96 -30.28
N CYS A 657 46.09 -44.08 -30.71
CA CYS A 657 46.78 -45.37 -30.75
C CYS A 657 47.44 -45.75 -29.41
N THR A 658 47.92 -44.77 -28.68
CA THR A 658 48.67 -44.99 -27.45
C THR A 658 47.84 -44.62 -26.20
N GLY A 659 46.79 -43.82 -26.32
CA GLY A 659 46.01 -43.31 -25.21
C GLY A 659 46.70 -42.27 -24.35
N VAL A 660 47.87 -41.78 -24.76
CA VAL A 660 48.72 -40.88 -23.97
C VAL A 660 48.54 -39.44 -24.47
N ALA A 661 48.30 -38.47 -23.56
CA ALA A 661 48.34 -37.07 -23.83
C ALA A 661 49.81 -36.58 -23.85
N THR A 662 50.26 -35.91 -24.91
CA THR A 662 51.61 -35.33 -25.00
C THR A 662 51.55 -33.79 -24.87
N ASP A 663 52.59 -33.18 -24.28
CA ASP A 663 52.65 -31.72 -24.06
C ASP A 663 52.65 -30.93 -25.39
N ASP A 664 53.33 -31.44 -26.42
CA ASP A 664 53.28 -30.90 -27.78
C ASP A 664 51.88 -30.98 -28.39
N ALA A 665 51.14 -32.01 -28.05
CA ALA A 665 49.75 -32.19 -28.49
C ALA A 665 48.83 -31.12 -27.90
N ARG A 666 49.07 -30.71 -26.67
CA ARG A 666 48.30 -29.65 -25.97
C ARG A 666 48.51 -28.28 -26.63
N ALA A 667 49.73 -27.88 -26.94
CA ALA A 667 50.03 -26.61 -27.62
C ALA A 667 49.49 -26.52 -29.04
N ARG A 668 49.45 -27.66 -29.75
CA ARG A 668 48.86 -27.77 -31.09
C ARG A 668 47.33 -27.83 -31.02
N ALA A 669 46.78 -28.53 -30.08
CA ALA A 669 45.34 -28.57 -29.85
C ALA A 669 44.76 -27.17 -29.55
N GLU A 670 45.46 -26.34 -28.80
CA GLU A 670 45.09 -24.95 -28.55
C GLU A 670 45.07 -24.10 -29.84
N ARG A 671 45.99 -24.32 -30.74
CA ARG A 671 45.99 -23.65 -32.06
C ARG A 671 44.86 -24.12 -32.96
N LEU A 672 44.58 -25.41 -32.97
CA LEU A 672 43.52 -26.03 -33.77
C LEU A 672 42.12 -25.74 -33.26
N SER A 673 41.98 -25.45 -32.02
CA SER A 673 40.72 -25.08 -31.40
C SER A 673 40.26 -23.63 -31.70
N ARG A 674 41.11 -22.85 -32.37
CA ARG A 674 40.74 -21.49 -32.82
C ARG A 674 39.61 -21.56 -33.82
N SER A 675 38.48 -21.04 -33.45
CA SER A 675 37.34 -20.89 -34.35
C SER A 675 37.47 -19.63 -35.20
N ARG A 676 37.20 -19.75 -36.50
CA ARG A 676 36.97 -18.53 -37.31
C ARG A 676 35.71 -17.84 -36.93
N SER A 677 35.71 -16.51 -36.95
CA SER A 677 34.52 -15.69 -36.67
C SER A 677 33.41 -16.07 -37.67
N ILE A 678 32.21 -16.32 -37.11
CA ILE A 678 30.98 -16.57 -37.89
C ILE A 678 29.97 -15.50 -37.49
N ALA A 679 30.00 -14.36 -38.16
CA ALA A 679 29.06 -13.24 -37.91
C ALA A 679 28.25 -12.93 -39.19
N GLY A 680 27.18 -12.18 -39.03
CA GLY A 680 26.33 -11.74 -40.13
C GLY A 680 25.39 -12.81 -40.65
N TRP A 681 25.13 -12.77 -41.96
CA TRP A 681 24.13 -13.64 -42.60
C TRP A 681 24.33 -15.15 -42.37
N PRO A 682 25.55 -15.70 -42.36
CA PRO A 682 25.78 -17.12 -42.12
C PRO A 682 25.35 -17.57 -40.69
N SER A 683 25.20 -16.68 -39.75
CA SER A 683 24.77 -17.01 -38.38
C SER A 683 23.26 -16.82 -38.17
N THR A 684 22.53 -16.43 -39.20
CA THR A 684 21.11 -16.11 -39.10
C THR A 684 20.24 -17.36 -38.95
N ILE A 685 19.40 -17.38 -37.96
CA ILE A 685 18.39 -18.40 -37.71
C ILE A 685 17.02 -17.74 -37.72
N ALA A 686 16.10 -18.27 -38.52
CA ALA A 686 14.68 -17.97 -38.45
C ALA A 686 13.97 -19.01 -37.59
N SER A 687 13.07 -18.60 -36.75
CA SER A 687 12.26 -19.47 -35.87
C SER A 687 10.80 -19.10 -35.98
N PHE A 688 9.94 -20.11 -36.00
CA PHE A 688 8.48 -19.99 -35.95
C PHE A 688 7.98 -20.87 -34.83
N GLY A 689 7.22 -20.30 -33.92
CA GLY A 689 6.80 -21.03 -32.73
C GLY A 689 5.47 -20.58 -32.15
N VAL A 690 5.02 -21.38 -31.19
CA VAL A 690 3.88 -21.08 -30.36
C VAL A 690 4.32 -21.23 -28.91
N ARG A 691 3.80 -20.32 -28.04
CA ARG A 691 3.99 -20.42 -26.59
C ARG A 691 2.68 -20.17 -25.86
N TYR A 692 2.51 -20.87 -24.75
CA TYR A 692 1.37 -20.72 -23.85
C TYR A 692 1.83 -20.23 -22.50
N ALA A 693 1.35 -19.08 -22.08
CA ALA A 693 1.59 -18.52 -20.75
C ALA A 693 0.46 -18.98 -19.83
N PHE A 694 0.79 -19.58 -18.68
CA PHE A 694 -0.16 -20.16 -17.73
C PHE A 694 -0.68 -19.10 -16.76
N GLY A 695 -1.76 -18.43 -17.12
CA GLY A 695 -2.41 -17.43 -16.27
C GLY A 695 -1.43 -16.37 -15.75
N GLN A 696 -1.47 -16.14 -14.42
CA GLN A 696 -0.59 -15.18 -13.73
C GLN A 696 0.60 -15.85 -13.03
N THR A 697 0.88 -17.11 -13.33
CA THR A 697 1.94 -17.88 -12.63
C THR A 697 3.36 -17.44 -12.99
N GLY A 698 3.54 -16.69 -14.08
CA GLY A 698 4.85 -16.39 -14.65
C GLY A 698 5.49 -17.54 -15.43
N LEU A 699 4.83 -18.70 -15.50
CA LEU A 699 5.28 -19.88 -16.24
C LEU A 699 4.78 -19.83 -17.70
N SER A 700 5.65 -20.18 -18.65
CA SER A 700 5.27 -20.38 -20.05
C SER A 700 5.93 -21.62 -20.61
N ALA A 701 5.23 -22.31 -21.51
CA ALA A 701 5.76 -23.43 -22.29
C ALA A 701 5.65 -23.12 -23.76
N GLY A 702 6.64 -23.50 -24.54
CA GLY A 702 6.64 -23.24 -25.98
C GLY A 702 7.37 -24.31 -26.79
N ILE A 703 7.03 -24.35 -28.09
CA ILE A 703 7.70 -25.13 -29.10
C ILE A 703 7.96 -24.25 -30.30
N GLU A 704 9.15 -24.37 -30.91
CA GLU A 704 9.50 -23.65 -32.11
C GLU A 704 10.25 -24.51 -33.10
N ARG A 705 10.00 -24.27 -34.37
CA ARG A 705 10.82 -24.74 -35.49
C ARG A 705 11.88 -23.72 -35.83
N ARG A 706 13.15 -24.12 -35.79
CA ARG A 706 14.30 -23.29 -36.14
C ARG A 706 14.85 -23.69 -37.50
N GLN A 707 15.27 -22.71 -38.30
CA GLN A 707 15.83 -22.93 -39.62
C GLN A 707 17.02 -21.99 -39.83
N PHE A 708 18.12 -22.52 -40.29
CA PHE A 708 19.25 -21.70 -40.74
C PHE A 708 18.91 -21.01 -42.05
N VAL A 709 19.14 -19.70 -42.12
CA VAL A 709 18.89 -18.91 -43.33
C VAL A 709 20.14 -18.83 -44.20
N GLY A 710 21.31 -18.80 -43.58
CA GLY A 710 22.62 -18.79 -44.25
C GLY A 710 23.36 -20.13 -44.09
N THR A 711 24.32 -20.36 -44.95
CA THR A 711 25.23 -21.49 -44.82
C THR A 711 26.52 -21.08 -44.14
N ALA A 712 27.03 -21.92 -43.25
CA ALA A 712 28.30 -21.68 -42.55
C ALA A 712 29.06 -23.00 -42.37
N THR A 713 30.32 -22.98 -42.67
CA THR A 713 31.24 -24.06 -42.33
C THR A 713 31.72 -23.86 -40.88
N ARG A 714 31.56 -24.88 -40.05
CA ARG A 714 31.92 -24.86 -38.64
C ARG A 714 33.01 -25.84 -38.32
N ASN A 715 33.91 -25.46 -37.40
CA ASN A 715 34.86 -26.43 -36.85
C ASN A 715 34.08 -27.31 -35.87
N GLY A 716 34.34 -28.60 -35.87
CA GLY A 716 33.74 -29.57 -34.98
C GLY A 716 34.79 -30.57 -34.49
N GLY A 717 34.82 -30.84 -33.19
CA GLY A 717 35.61 -31.96 -32.63
C GLY A 717 35.00 -33.34 -32.89
N ILE A 718 34.41 -33.51 -34.07
CA ILE A 718 33.67 -34.73 -34.43
C ILE A 718 34.64 -35.72 -35.04
N TYR A 719 34.95 -36.75 -34.27
CA TYR A 719 35.82 -37.86 -34.63
C TYR A 719 35.10 -39.22 -34.45
N PRO A 720 35.59 -40.29 -35.11
CA PRO A 720 34.99 -41.61 -34.90
C PRO A 720 34.84 -41.96 -33.42
N ASP A 721 33.75 -42.63 -33.04
CA ASP A 721 33.48 -43.04 -31.69
C ASP A 721 34.50 -44.08 -31.14
N SER A 722 35.04 -44.88 -32.04
CA SER A 722 35.97 -45.91 -31.69
C SER A 722 37.42 -45.42 -31.75
N ALA A 723 38.15 -45.51 -30.63
CA ALA A 723 39.59 -45.23 -30.60
C ALA A 723 40.39 -46.11 -31.59
N ALA A 724 39.97 -47.36 -31.81
CA ALA A 724 40.60 -48.24 -32.80
C ALA A 724 40.45 -47.74 -34.24
N ILE A 725 39.27 -47.19 -34.59
CA ILE A 725 39.04 -46.56 -35.89
C ILE A 725 39.87 -45.27 -35.99
N GLN A 726 39.89 -44.42 -34.96
CA GLN A 726 40.74 -43.24 -34.95
C GLN A 726 42.22 -43.57 -35.13
N CYS A 727 42.72 -44.59 -34.42
CA CYS A 727 44.09 -45.09 -34.57
C CYS A 727 44.38 -45.59 -35.99
N ARG A 728 43.47 -46.34 -36.55
CA ARG A 728 43.63 -46.84 -37.93
C ARG A 728 43.64 -45.72 -38.95
N ILE A 729 42.79 -44.70 -38.83
CA ILE A 729 42.83 -43.50 -39.68
C ILE A 729 44.16 -42.77 -39.52
N GLN A 730 44.69 -42.68 -38.30
CA GLN A 730 45.99 -42.06 -37.99
C GLN A 730 47.12 -42.80 -38.68
N ILE A 731 47.15 -44.13 -38.61
CA ILE A 731 48.18 -44.95 -39.26
C ILE A 731 48.10 -44.83 -40.80
N GLU A 732 46.92 -45.05 -41.38
CA GLU A 732 46.72 -45.02 -42.80
C GLU A 732 46.98 -43.64 -43.43
N SER A 733 46.60 -42.57 -42.72
CA SER A 733 46.87 -41.18 -43.17
C SER A 733 48.33 -40.76 -42.90
N ASN A 734 49.07 -41.54 -42.15
CA ASN A 734 50.42 -41.19 -41.60
C ASN A 734 50.44 -39.79 -40.91
N ARG A 735 49.38 -39.47 -40.17
CA ARG A 735 49.18 -38.18 -39.53
C ARG A 735 48.48 -38.34 -38.22
N PRO A 736 48.97 -37.64 -37.13
CA PRO A 736 48.27 -37.67 -35.83
C PRO A 736 46.87 -37.10 -35.94
N LEU A 737 45.86 -37.95 -35.85
CA LEU A 737 44.46 -37.53 -35.79
C LEU A 737 44.21 -36.69 -34.54
N GLN A 738 43.34 -35.78 -34.55
CA GLN A 738 43.01 -34.78 -33.47
C GLN A 738 44.10 -33.72 -33.21
N ILE A 739 45.36 -33.97 -33.60
CA ILE A 739 46.47 -33.02 -33.35
C ILE A 739 46.80 -32.25 -34.65
N ASN A 740 46.92 -32.91 -35.78
CA ASN A 740 47.33 -32.33 -37.05
C ASN A 740 46.19 -32.33 -38.10
N THR A 741 44.96 -32.46 -37.66
CA THR A 741 43.81 -32.44 -38.55
C THR A 741 42.76 -31.45 -38.05
N LEU A 742 42.02 -30.85 -39.01
CA LEU A 742 40.90 -29.96 -38.73
C LEU A 742 39.62 -30.59 -39.31
N ALA A 743 38.74 -31.04 -38.42
CA ALA A 743 37.43 -31.48 -38.80
C ALA A 743 36.48 -30.28 -38.95
N ARG A 744 35.74 -30.21 -40.03
CA ARG A 744 34.74 -29.17 -40.32
C ARG A 744 33.47 -29.82 -40.85
N TYR A 745 32.34 -29.16 -40.62
CA TYR A 745 31.09 -29.51 -41.23
C TYR A 745 30.35 -28.25 -41.73
N ARG A 746 29.61 -28.41 -42.82
CA ARG A 746 28.76 -27.38 -43.40
C ARG A 746 27.33 -27.90 -43.43
N LEU A 747 26.41 -27.14 -42.88
CA LEU A 747 24.98 -27.35 -42.98
C LEU A 747 24.41 -26.51 -44.15
N ASP A 748 23.40 -27.04 -44.84
CA ASP A 748 22.70 -26.30 -45.86
C ASP A 748 21.82 -25.19 -45.31
N SER A 749 21.41 -24.24 -46.13
CA SER A 749 20.62 -23.08 -45.74
C SER A 749 19.22 -23.43 -45.23
N ASN A 750 18.69 -24.61 -45.53
CA ASN A 750 17.41 -25.13 -45.03
C ASN A 750 17.54 -26.03 -43.81
N ALA A 751 18.76 -26.27 -43.33
CA ALA A 751 19.00 -27.07 -42.16
C ALA A 751 18.37 -26.40 -40.93
N GLY A 752 17.94 -27.18 -39.97
CA GLY A 752 17.33 -26.65 -38.72
C GLY A 752 16.84 -27.79 -37.83
N GLY A 753 16.05 -27.45 -36.87
CA GLY A 753 15.53 -28.37 -35.88
C GLY A 753 14.36 -27.84 -35.10
N TRP A 754 13.97 -28.55 -34.08
CA TRP A 754 12.94 -28.16 -33.19
C TRP A 754 13.51 -27.82 -31.83
N MET A 755 12.83 -26.93 -31.10
CA MET A 755 13.10 -26.61 -29.69
C MET A 755 11.81 -26.62 -28.90
N SER A 756 11.80 -27.34 -27.80
CA SER A 756 10.77 -27.21 -26.76
C SER A 756 11.37 -26.55 -25.53
N TYR A 757 10.61 -25.71 -24.86
CA TYR A 757 11.12 -24.96 -23.72
C TYR A 757 10.05 -24.61 -22.69
N LEU A 758 10.51 -24.40 -21.45
CA LEU A 758 9.78 -23.82 -20.34
C LEU A 758 10.49 -22.54 -19.91
N THR A 759 9.74 -21.51 -19.58
CA THR A 759 10.26 -20.29 -18.97
C THR A 759 9.45 -19.94 -17.74
N TYR A 760 10.11 -19.38 -16.75
CA TYR A 760 9.49 -18.83 -15.56
C TYR A 760 10.05 -17.45 -15.31
N GLY A 761 9.17 -16.48 -15.06
CA GLY A 761 9.56 -15.12 -14.74
C GLY A 761 8.73 -14.53 -13.62
N PHE A 762 9.38 -13.85 -12.69
CA PHE A 762 8.72 -13.03 -11.68
C PHE A 762 9.30 -11.62 -11.67
N TYR A 763 8.43 -10.63 -11.49
CA TYR A 763 8.79 -9.23 -11.64
C TYR A 763 8.07 -8.40 -10.57
N LYS A 764 8.77 -8.03 -9.50
CA LYS A 764 8.26 -7.12 -8.49
C LYS A 764 8.91 -5.74 -8.63
N GLY A 765 8.09 -4.70 -8.79
CA GLY A 765 8.57 -3.33 -8.90
C GLY A 765 9.24 -2.97 -10.24
N THR A 766 9.11 -3.79 -11.29
CA THR A 766 9.77 -3.52 -12.60
C THR A 766 9.02 -2.53 -13.49
N GLY A 767 7.75 -2.21 -13.14
CA GLY A 767 6.94 -1.20 -13.83
C GLY A 767 7.25 0.22 -13.34
N VAL A 768 6.65 1.21 -13.99
CA VAL A 768 6.66 2.59 -13.50
C VAL A 768 5.74 2.68 -12.28
N ARG A 769 6.23 3.28 -11.20
CA ARG A 769 5.42 3.68 -10.05
C ARG A 769 5.22 5.19 -10.07
N THR A 770 3.98 5.63 -9.93
CA THR A 770 3.60 7.04 -9.94
C THR A 770 3.45 7.62 -8.54
N ASP A 771 3.38 6.74 -7.53
CA ASP A 771 3.17 7.06 -6.11
C ASP A 771 4.46 7.39 -5.36
N VAL A 772 5.61 6.86 -5.81
CA VAL A 772 6.91 7.07 -5.15
C VAL A 772 8.01 7.33 -6.18
N ASN A 773 9.07 8.02 -5.77
CA ASN A 773 10.24 8.31 -6.62
C ASN A 773 11.32 7.22 -6.55
N GLN A 774 11.27 6.33 -5.56
CA GLN A 774 12.21 5.23 -5.38
C GLN A 774 11.53 4.02 -4.75
N TRP A 775 11.86 2.82 -5.22
CA TRP A 775 11.29 1.57 -4.72
C TRP A 775 12.21 0.38 -4.95
N TRP A 776 12.01 -0.67 -4.18
CA TRP A 776 12.72 -1.93 -4.38
C TRP A 776 12.21 -2.65 -5.63
N THR A 777 13.14 -3.20 -6.41
CA THR A 777 12.86 -3.99 -7.61
C THR A 777 13.56 -5.32 -7.49
N VAL A 778 12.80 -6.40 -7.62
CA VAL A 778 13.33 -7.76 -7.69
C VAL A 778 12.73 -8.44 -8.91
N SER A 779 13.59 -9.01 -9.75
CA SER A 779 13.16 -9.77 -10.92
C SER A 779 13.97 -11.05 -11.04
N GLY A 780 13.32 -12.10 -11.50
CA GLY A 780 13.99 -13.35 -11.79
C GLY A 780 13.45 -13.94 -13.08
N TYR A 781 14.31 -14.60 -13.82
CA TYR A 781 14.00 -15.31 -15.05
C TYR A 781 14.73 -16.64 -15.03
N ALA A 782 14.02 -17.69 -15.38
CA ALA A 782 14.59 -19.01 -15.57
C ALA A 782 14.04 -19.62 -16.85
N GLN A 783 14.87 -20.36 -17.56
CA GLN A 783 14.48 -21.14 -18.73
C GLN A 783 15.13 -22.51 -18.72
N ALA A 784 14.44 -23.50 -19.25
CA ALA A 784 14.98 -24.80 -19.53
C ALA A 784 14.39 -25.29 -20.86
N GLY A 785 15.18 -25.99 -21.66
CA GLY A 785 14.70 -26.46 -22.93
C GLY A 785 15.52 -27.59 -23.52
N TYR A 786 14.94 -28.16 -24.54
CA TYR A 786 15.55 -29.26 -25.30
C TYR A 786 15.46 -28.94 -26.79
N THR A 787 16.61 -29.08 -27.48
CA THR A 787 16.68 -28.95 -28.94
C THR A 787 17.06 -30.25 -29.57
N TRP A 788 16.47 -30.50 -30.74
CA TRP A 788 16.81 -31.64 -31.59
C TRP A 788 16.87 -31.19 -33.03
N ASP A 789 18.07 -31.32 -33.57
CA ASP A 789 18.37 -31.04 -34.98
C ASP A 789 18.74 -32.34 -35.68
N ASP A 790 18.24 -32.55 -36.89
CA ASP A 790 18.52 -33.73 -37.66
C ASP A 790 18.62 -33.30 -39.12
N ASN A 791 19.87 -33.17 -39.63
CA ASN A 791 20.16 -32.51 -40.92
C ASN A 791 21.27 -33.18 -41.71
N ASP A 792 21.17 -33.11 -43.02
CA ASP A 792 22.28 -33.45 -43.88
C ASP A 792 23.39 -32.43 -43.74
N ALA A 793 24.63 -32.87 -43.72
CA ALA A 793 25.79 -32.05 -43.57
C ALA A 793 26.97 -32.59 -44.42
N HIS A 794 27.74 -31.66 -44.92
CA HIS A 794 28.97 -31.96 -45.63
C HIS A 794 30.14 -31.90 -44.66
N PHE A 795 30.89 -32.98 -44.52
CA PHE A 795 32.00 -33.14 -43.59
C PHE A 795 33.32 -33.14 -44.31
N THR A 796 34.32 -32.46 -43.78
CA THR A 796 35.68 -32.46 -44.22
C THR A 796 36.65 -32.60 -43.09
N ILE A 797 37.68 -33.43 -43.28
CA ILE A 797 38.85 -33.50 -42.40
C ILE A 797 40.06 -33.15 -43.25
N ASP A 798 40.73 -32.06 -42.88
CA ASP A 798 41.93 -31.61 -43.54
C ASP A 798 43.15 -31.85 -42.63
N SER A 799 44.29 -32.27 -43.23
CA SER A 799 45.57 -32.16 -42.52
C SER A 799 45.98 -30.72 -42.35
N LEU A 800 46.79 -30.45 -41.33
CA LEU A 800 47.33 -29.11 -41.07
C LEU A 800 48.81 -29.09 -41.40
N ASP A 801 49.30 -27.99 -41.95
CA ASP A 801 50.72 -27.73 -42.13
C ASP A 801 51.40 -27.30 -40.81
N ALA A 802 52.69 -26.96 -40.88
CA ALA A 802 53.45 -26.48 -39.73
C ALA A 802 52.94 -25.15 -39.16
N ASN A 803 52.21 -24.38 -39.90
CA ASN A 803 51.62 -23.12 -39.51
C ASN A 803 50.18 -23.28 -38.92
N GLY A 804 49.61 -24.51 -39.02
CA GLY A 804 48.28 -24.79 -38.58
C GLY A 804 47.19 -24.49 -39.64
N ASP A 805 47.58 -24.27 -40.88
CA ASP A 805 46.66 -24.06 -42.01
C ASP A 805 46.28 -25.37 -42.68
N PRO A 806 45.05 -25.53 -43.23
CA PRO A 806 44.63 -26.71 -43.97
C PRO A 806 45.53 -26.96 -45.17
N ALA A 807 46.24 -28.10 -45.23
CA ALA A 807 47.19 -28.42 -46.29
C ALA A 807 46.62 -29.46 -47.28
N GLN A 808 46.08 -30.57 -46.77
CA GLN A 808 45.59 -31.67 -47.63
C GLN A 808 44.27 -32.22 -47.10
N ARG A 809 43.30 -32.45 -47.98
CA ARG A 809 42.05 -33.10 -47.69
C ARG A 809 42.29 -34.58 -47.37
N ILE A 810 41.86 -35.01 -46.15
CA ILE A 810 41.94 -36.41 -45.75
C ILE A 810 40.60 -37.08 -45.96
N LEU A 811 39.51 -36.43 -45.60
CA LEU A 811 38.15 -36.90 -45.74
C LEU A 811 37.27 -35.79 -46.32
N GLU A 812 36.42 -36.22 -47.27
CA GLU A 812 35.29 -35.42 -47.74
C GLU A 812 34.12 -36.35 -47.96
N SER A 813 33.04 -36.13 -47.23
CA SER A 813 31.88 -37.00 -47.26
C SER A 813 30.64 -36.25 -46.84
N ASP A 814 29.53 -36.64 -47.45
CA ASP A 814 28.22 -36.26 -46.98
C ASP A 814 27.76 -37.23 -45.90
N GLY A 815 27.07 -36.73 -44.90
CA GLY A 815 26.55 -37.52 -43.82
C GLY A 815 25.39 -36.81 -43.12
N HIS A 816 24.81 -37.49 -42.16
CA HIS A 816 23.65 -37.02 -41.45
C HIS A 816 24.02 -36.66 -40.02
N LEU A 817 23.88 -35.35 -39.67
CA LEU A 817 24.19 -34.79 -38.33
C LEU A 817 22.96 -34.73 -37.49
N ARG A 818 22.96 -35.49 -36.40
CA ARG A 818 21.95 -35.42 -35.37
C ARG A 818 22.56 -34.72 -34.12
N ARG A 819 21.94 -33.59 -33.72
CA ARG A 819 22.32 -32.89 -32.52
C ARG A 819 21.16 -32.85 -31.54
N GLN A 820 21.41 -33.21 -30.30
CA GLN A 820 20.49 -33.13 -29.18
C GLN A 820 21.13 -32.28 -28.08
N GLN A 821 20.41 -31.32 -27.54
CA GLN A 821 20.94 -30.44 -26.50
C GLN A 821 19.89 -30.07 -25.47
N TRP A 822 20.20 -30.34 -24.24
CA TRP A 822 19.52 -29.74 -23.11
C TRP A 822 20.21 -28.42 -22.71
N PHE A 823 19.44 -27.44 -22.36
CA PHE A 823 19.95 -26.17 -21.84
C PHE A 823 19.10 -25.68 -20.71
N GLY A 824 19.72 -24.96 -19.77
CA GLY A 824 19.09 -24.23 -18.70
C GLY A 824 19.80 -22.91 -18.47
N ALA A 825 19.06 -21.88 -18.09
CA ALA A 825 19.61 -20.61 -17.64
C ALA A 825 18.68 -19.97 -16.60
N ALA A 826 19.25 -19.36 -15.59
CA ALA A 826 18.50 -18.60 -14.59
C ALA A 826 19.27 -17.33 -14.25
N GLU A 827 18.53 -16.26 -14.01
CA GLU A 827 19.08 -14.99 -13.61
C GLU A 827 18.14 -14.32 -12.60
N VAL A 828 18.70 -13.82 -11.50
CA VAL A 828 17.98 -13.04 -10.50
C VAL A 828 18.67 -11.70 -10.35
N ARG A 829 17.89 -10.63 -10.35
CA ARG A 829 18.33 -9.26 -10.12
C ARG A 829 17.59 -8.68 -8.92
N ALA A 830 18.31 -8.03 -8.02
CA ALA A 830 17.74 -7.30 -6.90
C ALA A 830 18.37 -5.91 -6.81
N GLY A 831 17.57 -4.87 -6.73
CA GLY A 831 18.05 -3.51 -6.74
C GLY A 831 17.01 -2.49 -6.33
N ARG A 832 17.31 -1.23 -6.53
CA ARG A 832 16.41 -0.13 -6.22
C ARG A 832 16.19 0.72 -7.47
N SER A 833 14.93 0.89 -7.86
CA SER A 833 14.55 1.73 -8.99
C SER A 833 14.37 3.18 -8.55
N TYR A 834 14.80 4.10 -9.39
CA TYR A 834 14.71 5.54 -9.20
C TYR A 834 14.02 6.17 -10.42
N ARG A 835 13.06 7.02 -10.15
CA ARG A 835 12.42 7.87 -11.14
C ARG A 835 12.99 9.28 -11.02
N PHE A 836 13.45 9.86 -12.12
CA PHE A 836 14.00 11.21 -12.17
C PHE A 836 13.00 12.20 -12.74
N GLY A 837 12.81 13.33 -12.02
CA GLY A 837 11.99 14.49 -12.42
C GLY A 837 10.58 14.49 -11.82
N ALA A 838 9.97 15.69 -11.80
CA ALA A 838 8.61 15.91 -11.36
C ALA A 838 7.61 15.32 -12.39
N ASP A 839 6.53 14.81 -11.90
CA ASP A 839 5.24 14.41 -12.48
C ASP A 839 5.13 13.62 -13.80
N GLN A 840 6.11 13.61 -14.72
CA GLN A 840 5.97 12.96 -16.03
C GLN A 840 7.19 12.20 -16.54
N THR A 841 8.10 11.75 -15.69
CA THR A 841 9.28 11.06 -16.18
C THR A 841 8.99 9.66 -16.66
N ARG A 842 9.32 9.44 -17.91
CA ARG A 842 9.29 8.16 -18.61
C ARG A 842 10.57 7.35 -18.38
N TRP A 843 11.52 7.89 -17.57
CA TRP A 843 12.80 7.28 -17.31
C TRP A 843 12.85 6.64 -15.92
N VAL A 844 13.29 5.39 -15.88
CA VAL A 844 13.56 4.66 -14.63
C VAL A 844 14.98 4.13 -14.69
N VAL A 845 15.79 4.43 -13.69
CA VAL A 845 17.15 3.90 -13.53
C VAL A 845 17.14 2.90 -12.38
N ASN A 846 17.75 1.75 -12.61
CA ASN A 846 17.78 0.64 -11.65
C ASN A 846 19.21 0.12 -11.49
N PRO A 847 20.00 0.57 -10.53
CA PRO A 847 21.18 -0.15 -10.06
C PRO A 847 20.74 -1.44 -9.34
N TYR A 848 21.42 -2.55 -9.65
CA TYR A 848 21.09 -3.87 -9.12
C TYR A 848 22.33 -4.74 -8.90
N LEU A 849 22.15 -5.76 -8.10
CA LEU A 849 23.03 -6.93 -8.07
C LEU A 849 22.39 -8.06 -8.87
N VAL A 850 23.20 -8.79 -9.60
CA VAL A 850 22.75 -9.92 -10.44
C VAL A 850 23.48 -11.19 -10.04
N VAL A 851 22.74 -12.29 -10.03
CA VAL A 851 23.27 -13.66 -9.99
C VAL A 851 22.71 -14.38 -11.19
N GLY A 852 23.58 -15.01 -11.98
CA GLY A 852 23.19 -15.75 -13.17
C GLY A 852 23.91 -17.07 -13.28
N ALA A 853 23.15 -18.10 -13.64
CA ALA A 853 23.65 -19.44 -13.90
C ALA A 853 23.21 -19.92 -15.27
N ASP A 854 24.03 -20.73 -15.91
CA ASP A 854 23.64 -21.45 -17.12
C ASP A 854 24.20 -22.87 -17.11
N TRP A 855 23.54 -23.77 -17.83
CA TRP A 855 23.91 -25.18 -17.99
C TRP A 855 23.58 -25.65 -19.39
N ILE A 856 24.47 -26.50 -19.95
CA ILE A 856 24.32 -27.12 -21.24
C ILE A 856 24.78 -28.57 -21.14
N ASP A 857 24.04 -29.47 -21.79
CA ASP A 857 24.41 -30.83 -22.10
C ASP A 857 24.10 -31.13 -23.59
N GLN A 858 25.15 -31.29 -24.41
CA GLN A 858 25.03 -31.45 -25.86
C GLN A 858 25.58 -32.81 -26.27
N ARG A 859 24.87 -33.47 -27.15
CA ARG A 859 25.29 -34.70 -27.84
C ARG A 859 25.11 -34.53 -29.31
N SER A 860 26.20 -34.71 -30.09
CA SER A 860 26.18 -34.66 -31.51
C SER A 860 26.62 -36.01 -32.05
N LYS A 861 25.86 -36.55 -33.02
CA LYS A 861 26.18 -37.80 -33.68
C LYS A 861 26.07 -37.57 -35.19
N VAL A 862 27.04 -38.11 -35.95
CA VAL A 862 27.02 -38.13 -37.39
C VAL A 862 27.01 -39.56 -37.83
N ARG A 863 26.21 -39.85 -38.85
CA ARG A 863 26.09 -41.17 -39.46
C ARG A 863 26.36 -41.07 -40.97
N GLY A 864 26.78 -42.17 -41.56
CA GLY A 864 26.92 -42.27 -43.01
C GLY A 864 28.20 -41.65 -43.57
N ILE A 865 29.24 -41.52 -42.72
CA ILE A 865 30.54 -41.04 -43.20
C ILE A 865 31.34 -42.20 -43.75
N ASP A 866 31.70 -42.11 -45.01
CA ASP A 866 32.56 -43.09 -45.73
C ASP A 866 34.02 -42.64 -45.68
N TYR A 867 34.89 -43.56 -45.33
CA TYR A 867 36.34 -43.35 -45.32
C TYR A 867 37.08 -44.43 -46.12
N PRO A 868 37.23 -44.24 -47.43
CA PRO A 868 37.72 -45.24 -48.34
C PRO A 868 39.14 -45.73 -48.07
N LEU A 869 40.02 -44.88 -47.48
CA LEU A 869 41.42 -45.16 -47.15
C LEU A 869 41.58 -46.36 -46.19
N ILE A 870 40.65 -46.53 -45.31
CA ILE A 870 40.68 -47.64 -44.34
C ILE A 870 39.66 -48.76 -44.64
N GLY A 871 38.98 -48.67 -45.82
CA GLY A 871 37.98 -49.62 -46.26
C GLY A 871 36.71 -49.66 -45.42
N VAL A 872 36.40 -48.56 -44.69
CA VAL A 872 35.18 -48.38 -43.91
C VAL A 872 34.17 -47.65 -44.77
N GLN A 873 33.04 -48.30 -45.11
CA GLN A 873 31.98 -47.71 -45.93
C GLN A 873 31.00 -46.84 -45.15
N SER A 874 30.91 -47.00 -43.88
CA SER A 874 30.11 -46.04 -43.05
C SER A 874 30.51 -46.15 -41.58
N PHE A 875 30.79 -45.06 -40.94
CA PHE A 875 31.06 -45.04 -39.52
C PHE A 875 30.37 -43.83 -38.84
N ASN A 876 30.20 -43.90 -37.52
CA ASN A 876 29.63 -42.84 -36.74
C ASN A 876 30.71 -41.96 -36.13
N LEU A 877 30.44 -40.67 -36.13
CA LEU A 877 31.21 -39.70 -35.34
C LEU A 877 30.35 -39.21 -34.17
N SER A 878 30.95 -39.01 -33.03
CA SER A 878 30.22 -38.40 -31.91
C SER A 878 31.01 -37.35 -31.17
N ASP A 879 30.29 -36.39 -30.60
CA ASP A 879 30.82 -35.38 -29.71
C ASP A 879 29.84 -35.12 -28.57
N THR A 880 30.35 -34.99 -27.36
CA THR A 880 29.54 -34.68 -26.16
C THR A 880 30.17 -33.55 -25.41
N ALA A 881 29.37 -32.57 -25.03
CA ALA A 881 29.78 -31.45 -24.23
C ALA A 881 28.76 -31.20 -23.13
N SER A 882 29.23 -31.20 -21.85
CA SER A 882 28.40 -30.83 -20.70
C SER A 882 29.14 -29.83 -19.86
N SER A 883 28.53 -28.72 -19.53
CA SER A 883 29.13 -27.69 -18.67
C SER A 883 28.08 -26.80 -18.04
N TRP A 884 28.44 -26.25 -16.90
CA TRP A 884 27.63 -25.24 -16.21
C TRP A 884 28.49 -24.06 -15.75
N SER A 885 27.87 -22.91 -15.54
CA SER A 885 28.55 -21.72 -15.06
C SER A 885 27.67 -20.92 -14.09
N LEU A 886 28.30 -20.26 -13.13
CA LEU A 886 27.65 -19.38 -12.16
C LEU A 886 28.48 -18.11 -11.99
N GLY A 887 27.83 -16.95 -12.11
CA GLY A 887 28.46 -15.66 -11.93
C GLY A 887 27.55 -14.65 -11.23
N ALA A 888 28.15 -13.70 -10.52
CA ALA A 888 27.42 -12.62 -9.89
C ALA A 888 28.17 -11.30 -10.01
N GLY A 889 27.45 -10.19 -9.89
CA GLY A 889 28.07 -8.87 -9.95
C GLY A 889 27.10 -7.71 -9.94
N PRO A 890 27.61 -6.48 -10.03
CA PRO A 890 26.80 -5.29 -10.13
C PRO A 890 26.33 -5.02 -11.55
N GLY A 891 25.20 -4.32 -11.65
CA GLY A 891 24.67 -3.84 -12.90
C GLY A 891 23.82 -2.58 -12.73
N ILE A 892 23.54 -1.94 -13.83
CA ILE A 892 22.67 -0.80 -13.94
C ILE A 892 21.77 -0.96 -15.18
N GLY A 893 20.48 -0.72 -14.97
CA GLY A 893 19.47 -0.69 -16.04
C GLY A 893 18.86 0.69 -16.19
N VAL A 894 18.56 1.09 -17.40
CA VAL A 894 17.84 2.33 -17.70
C VAL A 894 16.69 1.97 -18.62
N ARG A 895 15.48 2.30 -18.22
CA ARG A 895 14.28 2.06 -19.02
C ARG A 895 13.59 3.36 -19.36
N TYR A 896 13.27 3.54 -20.64
CA TYR A 896 12.50 4.64 -21.16
C TYR A 896 11.16 4.14 -21.72
N TRP A 897 10.06 4.70 -21.18
CA TRP A 897 8.71 4.33 -21.58
C TRP A 897 8.14 5.32 -22.59
N PHE A 898 7.42 4.83 -23.61
CA PHE A 898 6.81 5.65 -24.65
C PHE A 898 5.55 5.02 -25.23
N ARG A 899 4.86 5.70 -26.17
CA ARG A 899 3.56 5.31 -26.74
C ARG A 899 2.46 5.29 -25.72
N GLU A 900 2.27 6.39 -25.02
CA GLU A 900 1.06 6.59 -24.25
C GLU A 900 0.07 7.46 -25.01
N ASP A 901 -1.21 7.27 -24.74
CA ASP A 901 -2.31 8.09 -25.24
C ASP A 901 -3.32 8.37 -24.11
N HIS A 902 -4.46 8.95 -24.43
CA HIS A 902 -5.47 9.29 -23.45
C HIS A 902 -5.88 8.08 -22.58
N TYR A 903 -6.17 6.94 -23.19
CA TYR A 903 -6.63 5.73 -22.52
C TYR A 903 -5.52 4.78 -22.12
N ASN A 904 -4.37 4.82 -22.76
CA ASN A 904 -3.30 3.86 -22.53
C ASN A 904 -2.14 4.50 -21.78
N ALA A 905 -1.65 3.85 -20.73
CA ALA A 905 -0.33 4.11 -20.21
C ALA A 905 0.72 3.72 -21.24
N ALA A 906 1.98 4.13 -21.04
CA ALA A 906 3.06 3.82 -21.98
C ALA A 906 3.17 2.33 -22.25
N ARG A 907 2.94 1.94 -23.53
CA ARG A 907 2.85 0.54 -23.98
C ARG A 907 4.17 -0.05 -24.43
N SER A 908 5.11 0.79 -24.74
CA SER A 908 6.39 0.42 -25.30
C SER A 908 7.51 0.94 -24.43
N TYR A 909 8.64 0.27 -24.46
CA TYR A 909 9.82 0.73 -23.73
C TYR A 909 11.12 0.35 -24.45
N LEU A 910 12.14 1.17 -24.23
CA LEU A 910 13.54 0.86 -24.52
C LEU A 910 14.22 0.57 -23.18
N ASP A 911 14.80 -0.61 -23.06
CA ASP A 911 15.53 -1.08 -21.88
C ASP A 911 17.01 -1.22 -22.21
N LEU A 912 17.88 -0.49 -21.54
CA LEU A 912 19.32 -0.54 -21.66
C LEU A 912 19.89 -1.07 -20.35
N GLY A 913 20.69 -2.13 -20.43
CA GLY A 913 21.32 -2.73 -19.26
C GLY A 913 22.79 -2.95 -19.47
N VAL A 914 23.58 -2.68 -18.43
CA VAL A 914 25.01 -3.02 -18.38
C VAL A 914 25.28 -3.68 -17.04
N GLN A 915 25.99 -4.80 -17.06
CA GLN A 915 26.40 -5.52 -15.85
C GLN A 915 27.78 -6.14 -16.03
N TYR A 916 28.54 -6.22 -14.96
CA TYR A 916 29.78 -6.96 -14.92
C TYR A 916 29.64 -8.13 -13.97
N ARG A 917 30.00 -9.33 -14.42
CA ARG A 917 29.93 -10.54 -13.60
C ARG A 917 31.30 -11.08 -13.30
N PHE A 918 31.47 -11.56 -12.07
CA PHE A 918 32.58 -12.36 -11.61
C PHE A 918 32.16 -13.82 -11.59
N ALA A 919 33.04 -14.72 -12.03
CA ALA A 919 32.75 -16.15 -11.90
C ALA A 919 32.82 -16.57 -10.43
N ILE A 920 31.78 -17.24 -9.97
CA ILE A 920 31.69 -17.79 -8.59
C ILE A 920 31.95 -19.30 -8.63
N GLY A 921 31.52 -19.98 -9.68
CA GLY A 921 31.65 -21.42 -9.80
C GLY A 921 31.31 -21.95 -11.20
N GLY A 922 31.54 -23.25 -11.39
CA GLY A 922 31.19 -23.97 -12.61
C GLY A 922 32.40 -24.59 -13.33
N GLY A 923 32.11 -25.54 -14.24
CA GLY A 923 33.12 -26.16 -15.11
C GLY A 923 33.63 -25.26 -16.21
N ASP A 924 32.86 -24.22 -16.60
CA ASP A 924 33.23 -23.21 -17.59
C ASP A 924 33.13 -21.80 -17.00
N THR A 925 34.13 -21.42 -16.25
CA THR A 925 34.21 -20.09 -15.61
C THR A 925 34.28 -18.94 -16.62
N GLN A 926 34.71 -19.19 -17.85
CA GLN A 926 34.80 -18.17 -18.90
C GLN A 926 33.39 -17.73 -19.38
N ARG A 927 32.38 -18.58 -19.26
CA ARG A 927 31.00 -18.18 -19.55
C ARG A 927 30.37 -17.32 -18.47
N ALA A 928 30.86 -17.43 -17.25
CA ALA A 928 30.26 -16.77 -16.10
C ALA A 928 30.72 -15.31 -15.91
N LYS A 929 31.94 -14.98 -16.41
CA LYS A 929 32.60 -13.68 -16.15
C LYS A 929 32.57 -12.74 -17.35
N GLY A 930 32.64 -11.45 -17.08
CA GLY A 930 32.84 -10.44 -18.10
C GLY A 930 31.77 -9.35 -18.09
N LEU A 931 31.87 -8.46 -19.08
CA LEU A 931 30.91 -7.40 -19.32
C LEU A 931 29.73 -7.92 -20.14
N PHE A 932 28.53 -7.59 -19.72
CA PHE A 932 27.27 -7.87 -20.43
C PHE A 932 26.55 -6.55 -20.63
N ALA A 933 26.20 -6.23 -21.85
CA ALA A 933 25.38 -5.09 -22.19
C ALA A 933 24.19 -5.55 -23.02
N THR A 934 23.00 -5.01 -22.76
CA THR A 934 21.77 -5.34 -23.48
C THR A 934 21.01 -4.08 -23.84
N ALA A 935 20.44 -4.05 -25.02
CA ALA A 935 19.46 -3.07 -25.45
C ALA A 935 18.24 -3.81 -25.98
N THR A 936 17.07 -3.55 -25.41
CA THR A 936 15.82 -4.20 -25.82
C THR A 936 14.75 -3.15 -26.07
N LEU A 937 14.21 -3.14 -27.26
CA LEU A 937 13.05 -2.36 -27.65
C LEU A 937 11.82 -3.28 -27.64
N TYR A 938 10.84 -2.93 -26.82
CA TYR A 938 9.53 -3.57 -26.79
C TYR A 938 8.48 -2.61 -27.36
N TYR A 939 7.91 -2.97 -28.53
CA TYR A 939 6.98 -2.13 -29.29
C TYR A 939 5.59 -2.72 -29.41
#